data_6396338d17cbdfabea7bf03fe59ae2a7
#
_entry.id   6396338d17cbdfabea7bf03fe59ae2a7
#
_cell.length_a   1.000
_cell.length_b   1.000
_cell.length_c   1.000
_cell.angle_alpha   90.00
_cell.angle_beta   90.00
_cell.angle_gamma   90.00
#
_symmetry.space_group_name_H-M   'P 1'
#
loop_
_entity.id
_entity.type
_entity.pdbx_description
1 polymer ?
#
loop_
_entity_poly.entity_id
_entity_poly.type
_entity_poly.pdbx_seq_one_letter_code
_entity_poly.pdbx_strand_id
1 'polypeptide(L)'
;QWVQYSPSDDFTPIKKADFDPYGTDRWHESWFPIKGTGGMNEASEDGVMYVEKQNGEIQINVHSFLKQNGSIKVIAGRETIFKQSLKFQPMALHSISVPHGTTEEYEVIVEILGLHFRSNRESLRLKRPFKTNPDILAAVSKTNQFLTAGLEDLKERRYPKAKAKFETILMDEPYHNGALRGMADLYFRSGEYAKGLEVINIVLQLNGYDEAANFMAGNLYRAMGDYTNAREAFGWAARSMEFRSASFTQMAELSLIQSQFELAKEYALKALDFNRYNINALQSLALAERMSGNNQEAKKQIHQLMEIDPLHHFANLELYFLNPSKKNWDHFTGLIHNEYPDQTHLELAIAYHNRGQGEVAVQLLEKLIDTSQNPIIHLWHAYLNNDAELLNVANEISPEFVFPYRRETIQALLWATENNYDWIWSYYLALNLWAKDRNTEALAIMNSLSERPDYGPFYITRASLKEKLGKSGIDRDLEKSIQLSSESWLIQLDAVRYYQHHKKWEKAYQLTLNAFMHFRNNFNVEIMHARSLLYMGRVDECLVVLESVNVLPSEMAKESRQLYKWAFLRQSIDLIKAGNVEEAISAINASKEWPENLGVGKPYQPDERIQNILLDYVKGTVNSNQYLVLLQALNDEKSGQGYDSILIKEALALIQK
;
A
#
# COMPACT_ATOMS: atom_id res chain seq x y z
N GLN A 1 12.51 -11.52 -4.60
CA GLN A 1 13.65 -10.62 -4.51
C GLN A 1 13.25 -9.38 -3.72
N TRP A 2 13.70 -9.30 -2.48
CA TRP A 2 13.47 -8.13 -1.66
C TRP A 2 14.37 -7.02 -2.14
N VAL A 3 13.78 -5.97 -2.61
CA VAL A 3 14.50 -4.75 -2.85
C VAL A 3 14.34 -3.90 -1.62
N GLN A 4 15.45 -3.68 -0.94
CA GLN A 4 15.46 -2.74 0.16
C GLN A 4 15.05 -1.36 -0.33
N TYR A 5 14.11 -0.77 0.38
CA TYR A 5 13.73 0.60 0.19
C TYR A 5 14.92 1.52 0.35
N SER A 6 15.20 2.29 -0.67
CA SER A 6 15.88 3.55 -0.47
C SER A 6 14.82 4.57 -0.01
N PRO A 7 15.06 5.33 1.05
CA PRO A 7 14.16 6.40 1.44
C PRO A 7 14.17 7.61 0.49
N SER A 8 14.93 7.57 -0.60
CA SER A 8 14.92 8.61 -1.61
C SER A 8 13.84 8.35 -2.63
N ASP A 9 13.05 9.37 -2.97
CA ASP A 9 11.98 9.33 -3.96
C ASP A 9 12.45 8.89 -5.36
N ASP A 10 13.77 8.93 -5.61
CA ASP A 10 14.38 8.52 -6.87
C ASP A 10 14.60 7.01 -7.01
N PHE A 11 14.33 6.26 -5.97
CA PHE A 11 14.49 4.83 -5.96
C PHE A 11 13.11 4.15 -6.00
N THR A 12 12.64 3.81 -7.18
CA THR A 12 11.60 2.82 -7.36
C THR A 12 12.25 1.45 -7.35
N PRO A 13 12.17 0.72 -6.27
CA PRO A 13 12.95 -0.50 -6.12
C PRO A 13 12.42 -1.65 -6.96
N ILE A 14 11.15 -1.62 -7.35
CA ILE A 14 10.52 -2.75 -7.97
C ILE A 14 9.88 -2.33 -9.28
N LYS A 15 10.56 -2.61 -10.39
CA LYS A 15 9.83 -2.91 -11.60
C LYS A 15 9.16 -4.26 -11.35
N LYS A 16 7.86 -4.28 -11.22
CA LYS A 16 7.11 -5.53 -11.32
C LYS A 16 7.39 -6.10 -12.70
N ALA A 17 8.17 -7.15 -12.75
CA ALA A 17 8.31 -7.97 -13.94
C ALA A 17 7.38 -9.16 -13.76
N ASP A 18 6.58 -9.43 -14.78
CA ASP A 18 5.79 -10.65 -14.78
C ASP A 18 6.73 -11.85 -14.95
N PHE A 19 6.44 -12.96 -14.29
CA PHE A 19 7.11 -14.22 -14.57
C PHE A 19 6.68 -14.71 -15.96
N ASP A 20 7.64 -15.09 -16.76
CA ASP A 20 7.34 -15.82 -17.99
C ASP A 20 6.64 -17.14 -17.66
N PRO A 21 5.75 -17.63 -18.52
CA PRO A 21 5.15 -18.94 -18.36
C PRO A 21 6.25 -20.00 -18.15
N TYR A 22 6.09 -20.84 -17.11
CA TYR A 22 7.09 -21.83 -16.66
C TYR A 22 8.42 -21.24 -16.15
N GLY A 23 8.51 -19.93 -15.95
CA GLY A 23 9.64 -19.31 -15.27
C GLY A 23 9.70 -19.79 -13.81
N THR A 24 10.89 -20.11 -13.35
CA THR A 24 11.16 -20.48 -11.95
C THR A 24 12.26 -19.59 -11.43
N ASP A 25 12.07 -18.96 -10.29
CA ASP A 25 13.11 -18.28 -9.55
C ASP A 25 13.28 -18.92 -8.18
N ARG A 26 14.52 -18.95 -7.70
CA ARG A 26 14.87 -19.49 -6.39
C ARG A 26 15.84 -18.54 -5.73
N TRP A 27 15.55 -18.16 -4.50
CA TRP A 27 16.44 -17.35 -3.68
C TRP A 27 16.54 -17.93 -2.28
N HIS A 28 17.60 -17.54 -1.57
CA HIS A 28 17.83 -17.86 -0.19
C HIS A 28 17.89 -16.57 0.62
N GLU A 29 17.21 -16.54 1.75
CA GLU A 29 17.23 -15.42 2.69
C GLU A 29 17.63 -15.94 4.06
N SER A 30 18.55 -15.22 4.70
CA SER A 30 18.94 -15.48 6.07
C SER A 30 18.53 -14.33 6.97
N TRP A 31 17.75 -14.61 8.00
CA TRP A 31 17.25 -13.64 8.96
C TRP A 31 17.90 -13.86 10.31
N PHE A 32 18.52 -12.82 10.87
CA PHE A 32 19.17 -12.91 12.17
C PHE A 32 19.12 -11.56 12.91
N PRO A 33 19.04 -11.59 14.27
CA PRO A 33 19.10 -10.38 15.07
C PRO A 33 20.56 -9.89 15.18
N ILE A 34 20.73 -8.56 15.21
CA ILE A 34 22.03 -7.90 15.46
C ILE A 34 21.90 -7.04 16.70
N LYS A 35 22.84 -7.16 17.64
CA LYS A 35 22.86 -6.33 18.84
C LYS A 35 24.28 -5.86 19.18
N GLY A 36 24.45 -4.56 19.42
CA GLY A 36 25.69 -3.99 19.93
C GLY A 36 26.84 -3.87 18.93
N THR A 37 26.67 -4.23 17.66
CA THR A 37 27.74 -4.12 16.65
C THR A 37 28.02 -2.68 16.21
N GLY A 38 27.09 -1.76 16.43
CA GLY A 38 27.20 -0.38 15.95
C GLY A 38 26.82 -0.20 14.48
N GLY A 39 26.69 -1.29 13.73
CA GLY A 39 26.35 -1.33 12.32
C GLY A 39 26.69 -2.69 11.69
N MET A 40 26.63 -2.76 10.37
CA MET A 40 27.00 -3.94 9.59
C MET A 40 27.56 -3.51 8.25
N ASN A 41 28.78 -3.89 7.94
CA ASN A 41 29.37 -3.68 6.62
C ASN A 41 29.88 -4.98 5.95
N GLU A 42 29.86 -6.11 6.67
CA GLU A 42 30.03 -7.45 6.12
C GLU A 42 29.06 -8.42 6.80
N ALA A 43 28.48 -9.34 6.03
CA ALA A 43 27.60 -10.38 6.54
C ALA A 43 27.73 -11.69 5.74
N SER A 44 27.49 -12.80 6.43
CA SER A 44 27.35 -14.14 5.88
C SER A 44 26.22 -14.87 6.58
N GLU A 45 25.92 -16.11 6.23
CA GLU A 45 24.97 -16.97 6.97
C GLU A 45 25.47 -17.28 8.40
N ASP A 46 26.76 -17.16 8.66
CA ASP A 46 27.42 -17.58 9.89
C ASP A 46 27.73 -16.45 10.85
N GLY A 47 27.68 -15.20 10.39
CA GLY A 47 27.97 -14.05 11.23
C GLY A 47 27.88 -12.69 10.52
N VAL A 48 28.05 -11.64 11.31
CA VAL A 48 28.10 -10.26 10.83
C VAL A 48 29.29 -9.53 11.44
N MET A 49 29.82 -8.56 10.70
CA MET A 49 30.94 -7.73 11.13
C MET A 49 30.68 -6.26 10.77
N TYR A 50 31.02 -5.39 11.71
CA TYR A 50 31.11 -3.95 11.51
C TYR A 50 32.53 -3.51 11.76
N VAL A 51 33.12 -2.82 10.80
CA VAL A 51 34.48 -2.30 10.86
C VAL A 51 34.43 -0.80 10.61
N GLU A 52 34.99 -0.02 11.53
CA GLU A 52 35.07 1.42 11.42
C GLU A 52 36.49 1.89 11.81
N LYS A 53 37.02 2.87 11.10
CA LYS A 53 38.25 3.50 11.48
C LYS A 53 37.96 4.84 12.19
N GLN A 54 38.33 4.93 13.45
CA GLN A 54 38.10 6.10 14.27
C GLN A 54 39.35 6.43 15.13
N ASN A 55 39.78 7.69 15.18
CA ASN A 55 40.86 8.16 16.02
C ASN A 55 42.20 7.40 15.85
N GLY A 56 42.51 6.92 14.65
CA GLY A 56 43.72 6.15 14.38
C GLY A 56 43.68 4.69 14.79
N GLU A 57 42.51 4.18 15.10
CA GLU A 57 42.25 2.75 15.40
C GLU A 57 41.21 2.15 14.47
N ILE A 58 41.35 0.88 14.16
CA ILE A 58 40.34 0.08 13.49
C ILE A 58 39.50 -0.60 14.57
N GLN A 59 38.26 -0.14 14.72
CA GLN A 59 37.27 -0.76 15.59
C GLN A 59 36.56 -1.88 14.83
N ILE A 60 36.53 -3.09 15.39
CA ILE A 60 35.98 -4.27 14.77
C ILE A 60 35.00 -4.91 15.73
N ASN A 61 33.75 -5.00 15.34
CA ASN A 61 32.69 -5.66 16.09
C ASN A 61 32.19 -6.85 15.28
N VAL A 62 32.23 -8.06 15.86
CA VAL A 62 31.83 -9.32 15.18
C VAL A 62 30.80 -10.03 16.04
N HIS A 63 29.70 -10.39 15.41
CA HIS A 63 28.72 -11.37 15.93
C HIS A 63 28.83 -12.65 15.15
N SER A 64 28.88 -13.78 15.85
CA SER A 64 28.77 -15.12 15.26
C SER A 64 27.40 -15.72 15.54
N PHE A 65 26.88 -16.49 14.62
CA PHE A 65 25.71 -17.36 14.81
C PHE A 65 26.08 -18.80 15.08
N LEU A 66 27.38 -19.12 14.99
CA LEU A 66 27.92 -20.45 15.20
C LEU A 66 28.71 -20.52 16.52
N LYS A 67 28.75 -21.75 17.09
CA LYS A 67 29.62 -22.07 18.21
C LYS A 67 30.85 -22.79 17.67
N GLN A 68 31.96 -22.07 17.48
CA GLN A 68 33.20 -22.62 17.00
C GLN A 68 34.43 -21.77 17.34
N ASN A 69 35.62 -22.37 17.15
CA ASN A 69 36.87 -21.67 17.32
C ASN A 69 37.35 -21.12 15.97
N GLY A 70 37.86 -19.91 15.97
CA GLY A 70 38.39 -19.28 14.78
C GLY A 70 39.38 -18.19 15.12
N SER A 71 39.74 -17.39 14.14
CA SER A 71 40.62 -16.24 14.35
C SER A 71 40.15 -15.05 13.52
N ILE A 72 40.41 -13.87 14.06
CA ILE A 72 40.32 -12.62 13.32
C ILE A 72 41.73 -12.20 12.91
N LYS A 73 41.85 -11.69 11.69
CA LYS A 73 43.11 -11.16 11.14
C LYS A 73 42.86 -9.75 10.59
N VAL A 74 43.83 -8.85 10.80
CA VAL A 74 43.86 -7.55 10.12
C VAL A 74 45.16 -7.49 9.32
N ILE A 75 45.03 -7.19 8.04
CA ILE A 75 46.13 -7.12 7.08
C ILE A 75 46.17 -5.67 6.56
N ALA A 76 47.34 -5.03 6.60
CA ALA A 76 47.57 -3.74 5.98
C ALA A 76 48.67 -3.90 4.91
N GLY A 77 48.34 -3.51 3.68
CA GLY A 77 49.20 -3.77 2.54
C GLY A 77 49.48 -5.27 2.32
N ARG A 78 50.64 -5.75 2.67
CA ARG A 78 51.05 -7.15 2.56
C ARG A 78 51.29 -7.85 3.90
N GLU A 79 51.20 -7.11 5.01
CA GLU A 79 51.53 -7.60 6.33
C GLU A 79 50.32 -7.81 7.23
N THR A 80 50.34 -8.93 7.99
CA THR A 80 49.35 -9.16 9.03
C THR A 80 49.73 -8.33 10.26
N ILE A 81 49.04 -7.20 10.49
CA ILE A 81 49.29 -6.32 11.60
C ILE A 81 48.62 -6.74 12.92
N PHE A 82 47.62 -7.64 12.82
CA PHE A 82 46.92 -8.17 13.98
C PHE A 82 46.37 -9.58 13.68
N LYS A 83 46.44 -10.45 14.68
CA LYS A 83 45.81 -11.78 14.65
C LYS A 83 45.46 -12.22 16.07
N GLN A 84 44.18 -12.61 16.26
CA GLN A 84 43.70 -13.11 17.54
C GLN A 84 42.83 -14.36 17.34
N SER A 85 43.05 -15.38 18.15
CA SER A 85 42.17 -16.56 18.23
C SER A 85 40.97 -16.26 19.12
N LEU A 86 39.78 -16.63 18.66
CA LEU A 86 38.51 -16.38 19.33
C LEU A 86 37.68 -17.64 19.46
N LYS A 87 36.93 -17.74 20.55
CA LYS A 87 35.89 -18.75 20.73
C LYS A 87 34.53 -18.09 20.45
N PHE A 88 34.02 -18.33 19.27
CA PHE A 88 32.73 -17.83 18.90
C PHE A 88 31.60 -18.59 19.61
N GLN A 89 30.61 -17.87 20.07
CA GLN A 89 29.34 -18.37 20.63
C GLN A 89 28.19 -17.64 19.91
N PRO A 90 27.05 -18.30 19.70
CA PRO A 90 25.89 -17.65 19.13
C PRO A 90 25.53 -16.37 19.88
N MET A 91 25.35 -15.27 19.14
CA MET A 91 24.98 -13.95 19.64
C MET A 91 25.98 -13.27 20.57
N ALA A 92 27.19 -13.84 20.77
CA ALA A 92 28.24 -13.15 21.53
C ALA A 92 28.91 -12.09 20.65
N LEU A 93 28.99 -10.85 21.18
CA LEU A 93 29.71 -9.76 20.55
C LEU A 93 31.20 -9.84 20.91
N HIS A 94 32.06 -9.81 19.89
CA HIS A 94 33.51 -9.63 20.03
C HIS A 94 33.87 -8.23 19.53
N SER A 95 34.34 -7.37 20.42
CA SER A 95 34.80 -6.03 20.11
C SER A 95 36.32 -5.96 20.22
N ILE A 96 36.99 -5.51 19.17
CA ILE A 96 38.45 -5.49 19.06
C ILE A 96 38.86 -4.12 18.50
N SER A 97 39.90 -3.51 19.10
CA SER A 97 40.51 -2.30 18.59
C SER A 97 41.95 -2.59 18.15
N VAL A 98 42.26 -2.20 16.93
CA VAL A 98 43.63 -2.40 16.36
C VAL A 98 44.23 -1.04 15.98
N PRO A 99 45.34 -0.63 16.55
CA PRO A 99 46.01 0.63 16.16
C PRO A 99 46.38 0.63 14.67
N HIS A 100 45.98 1.67 13.94
CA HIS A 100 46.31 1.83 12.52
C HIS A 100 46.30 3.30 12.13
N GLY A 101 47.37 3.99 12.51
CA GLY A 101 47.57 5.44 12.31
C GLY A 101 47.90 5.87 10.86
N THR A 102 48.11 4.92 9.94
CA THR A 102 48.46 5.19 8.55
C THR A 102 47.23 5.37 7.65
N THR A 103 47.44 5.93 6.45
CA THR A 103 46.41 6.01 5.38
C THR A 103 46.35 4.75 4.52
N GLU A 104 47.19 3.75 4.83
CA GLU A 104 47.24 2.50 4.07
C GLU A 104 45.95 1.72 4.12
N GLU A 105 45.60 1.09 3.01
CA GLU A 105 44.45 0.23 2.92
C GLU A 105 44.60 -1.03 3.78
N TYR A 106 43.50 -1.49 4.36
CA TYR A 106 43.49 -2.66 5.23
C TYR A 106 42.33 -3.56 4.97
N GLU A 107 42.51 -4.82 5.35
CA GLU A 107 41.51 -5.88 5.27
C GLU A 107 41.28 -6.50 6.65
N VAL A 108 40.03 -6.85 6.95
CA VAL A 108 39.66 -7.59 8.17
C VAL A 108 39.02 -8.90 7.75
N ILE A 109 39.58 -10.02 8.22
CA ILE A 109 39.16 -11.34 7.78
C ILE A 109 38.82 -12.22 8.98
N VAL A 110 37.65 -12.86 8.92
CA VAL A 110 37.22 -13.93 9.85
C VAL A 110 36.79 -15.11 9.00
N GLU A 111 37.79 -15.91 8.61
CA GLU A 111 37.62 -17.02 7.63
C GLU A 111 36.51 -18.00 8.01
N ILE A 112 36.45 -18.38 9.29
CA ILE A 112 35.48 -19.36 9.79
C ILE A 112 34.01 -18.88 9.70
N LEU A 113 33.80 -17.58 9.60
CA LEU A 113 32.48 -16.96 9.43
C LEU A 113 32.26 -16.45 8.00
N GLY A 114 33.21 -16.68 7.09
CA GLY A 114 33.10 -16.19 5.71
C GLY A 114 33.07 -14.65 5.58
N LEU A 115 33.61 -13.92 6.58
CA LEU A 115 33.60 -12.46 6.60
C LEU A 115 34.91 -11.89 6.11
N HIS A 116 34.85 -10.95 5.14
CA HIS A 116 36.04 -10.33 4.56
C HIS A 116 35.75 -8.86 4.20
N PHE A 117 36.14 -7.95 5.08
CA PHE A 117 36.05 -6.52 4.87
C PHE A 117 37.31 -5.95 4.22
N ARG A 118 37.13 -5.01 3.29
CA ARG A 118 38.24 -4.24 2.67
C ARG A 118 37.94 -2.76 2.76
N SER A 119 38.91 -1.97 3.25
CA SER A 119 38.75 -0.52 3.47
C SER A 119 38.61 0.28 2.17
N ASN A 120 39.10 -0.23 1.05
CA ASN A 120 39.00 0.38 -0.28
C ASN A 120 37.79 -0.07 -1.09
N ARG A 121 36.95 -0.96 -0.52
CA ARG A 121 35.75 -1.41 -1.19
C ARG A 121 34.79 -0.24 -1.35
N GLU A 122 34.40 0.06 -2.58
CA GLU A 122 33.28 0.97 -2.83
C GLU A 122 32.06 0.52 -2.03
N SER A 123 31.37 1.46 -1.39
CA SER A 123 30.13 1.14 -0.66
C SER A 123 29.20 0.31 -1.54
N LEU A 124 28.52 -0.68 -0.93
CA LEU A 124 27.55 -1.58 -1.58
C LEU A 124 26.37 -0.82 -2.24
N ARG A 125 26.58 0.36 -2.77
CA ARG A 125 25.56 1.06 -3.50
C ARG A 125 25.22 0.28 -4.76
N LEU A 126 24.02 -0.23 -4.79
CA LEU A 126 23.44 -0.77 -6.01
C LEU A 126 23.47 0.34 -7.07
N LYS A 127 24.35 0.17 -8.07
CA LYS A 127 24.37 1.07 -9.23
C LYS A 127 23.17 0.66 -10.09
N ARG A 128 22.25 1.57 -10.32
CA ARG A 128 21.23 1.35 -11.35
C ARG A 128 21.93 1.13 -12.68
N PRO A 129 21.65 0.02 -13.40
CA PRO A 129 22.22 -0.23 -14.72
C PRO A 129 21.77 0.85 -15.73
N PHE A 130 20.60 1.44 -15.49
CA PHE A 130 20.05 2.51 -16.31
C PHE A 130 19.79 3.74 -15.44
N LYS A 131 20.43 4.84 -15.78
CA LYS A 131 20.09 6.16 -15.22
C LYS A 131 19.21 6.89 -16.22
N THR A 132 18.17 7.54 -15.72
CA THR A 132 17.43 8.49 -16.57
C THR A 132 18.41 9.57 -17.01
N ASN A 133 18.53 9.75 -18.32
CA ASN A 133 19.31 10.86 -18.88
C ASN A 133 18.40 12.10 -18.92
N PRO A 134 18.73 13.18 -18.16
CA PRO A 134 17.92 14.39 -18.13
C PRO A 134 17.73 15.02 -19.53
N ASP A 135 18.75 14.93 -20.40
CA ASP A 135 18.69 15.50 -21.75
C ASP A 135 17.73 14.72 -22.64
N ILE A 136 17.72 13.38 -22.53
CA ILE A 136 16.76 12.53 -23.24
C ILE A 136 15.35 12.78 -22.70
N LEU A 137 15.19 12.88 -21.37
CA LEU A 137 13.89 13.15 -20.77
C LEU A 137 13.36 14.53 -21.17
N ALA A 138 14.23 15.54 -21.24
CA ALA A 138 13.86 16.88 -21.69
C ALA A 138 13.46 16.93 -23.18
N ALA A 139 13.96 15.99 -24.00
CA ALA A 139 13.58 15.84 -25.39
C ALA A 139 12.20 15.18 -25.60
N VAL A 140 11.68 14.48 -24.60
CA VAL A 140 10.33 13.91 -24.62
C VAL A 140 9.32 15.01 -24.36
N SER A 141 8.27 15.11 -25.20
CA SER A 141 7.22 16.10 -24.99
C SER A 141 6.55 15.94 -23.61
N LYS A 142 6.11 17.06 -23.03
CA LYS A 142 5.39 17.03 -21.74
C LYS A 142 4.16 16.12 -21.80
N THR A 143 3.42 16.15 -22.90
CA THR A 143 2.25 15.27 -23.14
C THR A 143 2.64 13.80 -22.99
N ASN A 144 3.73 13.36 -23.63
CA ASN A 144 4.21 11.98 -23.55
C ASN A 144 4.70 11.62 -22.13
N GLN A 145 5.35 12.56 -21.43
CA GLN A 145 5.75 12.35 -20.02
C GLN A 145 4.51 12.16 -19.14
N PHE A 146 3.49 13.01 -19.27
CA PHE A 146 2.22 12.88 -18.54
C PHE A 146 1.48 11.60 -18.90
N LEU A 147 1.44 11.23 -20.19
CA LEU A 147 0.81 9.99 -20.63
C LEU A 147 1.47 8.76 -19.98
N THR A 148 2.80 8.65 -20.09
CA THR A 148 3.54 7.53 -19.50
C THR A 148 3.33 7.45 -18.00
N ALA A 149 3.44 8.57 -17.29
CA ALA A 149 3.21 8.63 -15.86
C ALA A 149 1.74 8.35 -15.47
N GLY A 150 0.78 8.75 -16.31
CA GLY A 150 -0.64 8.44 -16.10
C GLY A 150 -0.96 6.96 -16.28
N LEU A 151 -0.38 6.31 -17.31
CA LEU A 151 -0.52 4.87 -17.52
C LEU A 151 0.17 4.05 -16.42
N GLU A 152 1.30 4.52 -15.89
CA GLU A 152 1.95 3.90 -14.74
C GLU A 152 1.09 4.04 -13.48
N ASP A 153 0.53 5.23 -13.20
CA ASP A 153 -0.40 5.42 -12.09
C ASP A 153 -1.65 4.54 -12.23
N LEU A 154 -2.16 4.35 -13.45
CA LEU A 154 -3.27 3.44 -13.72
C LEU A 154 -2.91 1.98 -13.42
N LYS A 155 -1.74 1.53 -13.85
CA LYS A 155 -1.19 0.20 -13.56
C LYS A 155 -1.00 -0.02 -12.06
N GLU A 156 -0.50 0.99 -11.35
CA GLU A 156 -0.29 0.98 -9.89
C GLU A 156 -1.58 1.26 -9.08
N ARG A 157 -2.74 1.32 -9.73
CA ARG A 157 -4.04 1.60 -9.12
C ARG A 157 -4.13 2.96 -8.40
N ARG A 158 -3.29 3.91 -8.76
CA ARG A 158 -3.36 5.30 -8.27
C ARG A 158 -4.33 6.11 -9.13
N TYR A 159 -5.57 5.65 -9.22
CA TYR A 159 -6.59 6.16 -10.15
C TYR A 159 -6.80 7.68 -10.12
N PRO A 160 -6.88 8.36 -8.96
CA PRO A 160 -7.00 9.82 -8.94
C PRO A 160 -5.80 10.54 -9.57
N LYS A 161 -4.57 10.01 -9.38
CA LYS A 161 -3.37 10.59 -10.01
C LYS A 161 -3.34 10.35 -11.51
N ALA A 162 -3.73 9.16 -11.95
CA ALA A 162 -3.86 8.84 -13.37
C ALA A 162 -4.87 9.79 -14.05
N LYS A 163 -6.06 9.94 -13.45
CA LYS A 163 -7.12 10.83 -13.92
C LYS A 163 -6.63 12.26 -14.12
N ALA A 164 -6.00 12.85 -13.10
CA ALA A 164 -5.49 14.21 -13.16
C ALA A 164 -4.49 14.41 -14.31
N LYS A 165 -3.62 13.42 -14.57
CA LYS A 165 -2.67 13.49 -15.69
C LYS A 165 -3.35 13.41 -17.05
N PHE A 166 -4.31 12.49 -17.22
CA PHE A 166 -5.07 12.40 -18.47
C PHE A 166 -5.92 13.65 -18.71
N GLU A 167 -6.57 14.20 -17.68
CA GLU A 167 -7.31 15.47 -17.77
C GLU A 167 -6.38 16.62 -18.19
N THR A 168 -5.16 16.71 -17.62
CA THR A 168 -4.17 17.72 -18.01
C THR A 168 -3.81 17.61 -19.49
N ILE A 169 -3.62 16.40 -20.02
CA ILE A 169 -3.37 16.19 -21.45
C ILE A 169 -4.56 16.66 -22.29
N LEU A 170 -5.78 16.28 -21.87
CA LEU A 170 -7.00 16.57 -22.64
C LEU A 170 -7.41 18.05 -22.60
N MET A 171 -6.91 18.85 -21.67
CA MET A 171 -7.05 20.31 -21.70
C MET A 171 -6.32 20.95 -22.89
N ASP A 172 -5.12 20.45 -23.21
CA ASP A 172 -4.30 20.98 -24.30
C ASP A 172 -4.57 20.22 -25.62
N GLU A 173 -4.80 18.93 -25.56
CA GLU A 173 -5.02 18.03 -26.69
C GLU A 173 -6.31 17.23 -26.51
N PRO A 174 -7.51 17.81 -26.76
CA PRO A 174 -8.81 17.18 -26.46
C PRO A 174 -9.06 15.84 -27.17
N TYR A 175 -8.34 15.57 -28.26
CA TYR A 175 -8.46 14.35 -29.06
C TYR A 175 -7.26 13.39 -28.88
N HIS A 176 -6.49 13.55 -27.79
CA HIS A 176 -5.33 12.71 -27.55
C HIS A 176 -5.75 11.26 -27.23
N ASN A 177 -5.56 10.36 -28.20
CA ASN A 177 -6.04 8.97 -28.18
C ASN A 177 -5.66 8.22 -26.88
N GLY A 178 -4.38 8.25 -26.48
CA GLY A 178 -3.91 7.55 -25.29
C GLY A 178 -4.57 8.03 -23.99
N ALA A 179 -4.80 9.35 -23.86
CA ALA A 179 -5.45 9.92 -22.68
C ALA A 179 -6.95 9.59 -22.66
N LEU A 180 -7.63 9.66 -23.82
CA LEU A 180 -9.04 9.26 -23.93
C LEU A 180 -9.25 7.79 -23.58
N ARG A 181 -8.37 6.89 -24.07
CA ARG A 181 -8.42 5.46 -23.70
C ARG A 181 -8.19 5.26 -22.19
N GLY A 182 -7.23 5.98 -21.61
CA GLY A 182 -6.98 5.95 -20.17
C GLY A 182 -8.20 6.43 -19.34
N MET A 183 -8.87 7.51 -19.80
CA MET A 183 -10.10 7.99 -19.16
C MET A 183 -11.25 6.97 -19.27
N ALA A 184 -11.42 6.34 -20.44
CA ALA A 184 -12.45 5.33 -20.63
C ALA A 184 -12.22 4.11 -19.71
N ASP A 185 -10.97 3.67 -19.50
CA ASP A 185 -10.64 2.60 -18.54
C ASP A 185 -10.97 3.03 -17.10
N LEU A 186 -10.67 4.28 -16.71
CA LEU A 186 -11.03 4.80 -15.39
C LEU A 186 -12.55 4.81 -15.18
N TYR A 187 -13.33 5.28 -16.17
CA TYR A 187 -14.80 5.26 -16.10
C TYR A 187 -15.37 3.83 -16.05
N PHE A 188 -14.77 2.90 -16.78
CA PHE A 188 -15.15 1.49 -16.69
C PHE A 188 -14.93 0.93 -15.28
N ARG A 189 -13.78 1.24 -14.66
CA ARG A 189 -13.43 0.80 -13.29
C ARG A 189 -14.30 1.44 -12.22
N SER A 190 -14.72 2.69 -12.43
CA SER A 190 -15.63 3.40 -11.51
C SER A 190 -17.10 3.02 -11.65
N GLY A 191 -17.45 2.22 -12.68
CA GLY A 191 -18.85 1.85 -12.99
C GLY A 191 -19.63 2.95 -13.70
N GLU A 192 -18.94 3.95 -14.28
CA GLU A 192 -19.55 5.06 -15.05
C GLU A 192 -19.55 4.73 -16.55
N TYR A 193 -20.16 3.61 -16.91
CA TYR A 193 -20.04 3.01 -18.24
C TYR A 193 -20.49 3.92 -19.38
N ALA A 194 -21.57 4.70 -19.19
CA ALA A 194 -22.04 5.65 -20.21
C ALA A 194 -20.98 6.73 -20.50
N LYS A 195 -20.36 7.32 -19.47
CA LYS A 195 -19.28 8.29 -19.66
C LYS A 195 -18.06 7.67 -20.33
N GLY A 196 -17.72 6.42 -19.97
CA GLY A 196 -16.66 5.67 -20.61
C GLY A 196 -16.94 5.49 -22.12
N LEU A 197 -18.18 5.16 -22.47
CA LEU A 197 -18.61 4.99 -23.85
C LEU A 197 -18.58 6.30 -24.65
N GLU A 198 -19.01 7.42 -24.05
CA GLU A 198 -18.91 8.75 -24.67
C GLU A 198 -17.46 9.10 -25.04
N VAL A 199 -16.54 8.87 -24.10
CA VAL A 199 -15.11 9.18 -24.30
C VAL A 199 -14.47 8.26 -25.33
N ILE A 200 -14.73 6.94 -25.28
CA ILE A 200 -14.10 6.01 -26.22
C ILE A 200 -14.66 6.16 -27.65
N ASN A 201 -15.91 6.60 -27.79
CA ASN A 201 -16.50 6.90 -29.10
C ASN A 201 -15.79 8.05 -29.81
N ILE A 202 -15.20 9.01 -29.10
CA ILE A 202 -14.37 10.05 -29.71
C ILE A 202 -13.18 9.39 -30.43
N VAL A 203 -12.52 8.43 -29.79
CA VAL A 203 -11.40 7.68 -30.40
C VAL A 203 -11.88 6.92 -31.65
N LEU A 204 -13.02 6.24 -31.56
CA LEU A 204 -13.58 5.45 -32.67
C LEU A 204 -14.09 6.33 -33.82
N GLN A 205 -14.51 7.56 -33.57
CA GLN A 205 -14.83 8.54 -34.61
C GLN A 205 -13.59 9.01 -35.37
N LEU A 206 -12.43 9.08 -34.70
CA LEU A 206 -11.17 9.42 -35.32
C LEU A 206 -10.57 8.24 -36.09
N ASN A 207 -10.66 7.05 -35.51
CA ASN A 207 -10.18 5.80 -36.10
C ASN A 207 -11.10 4.62 -35.66
N GLY A 208 -12.07 4.27 -36.49
CA GLY A 208 -12.99 3.17 -36.25
C GLY A 208 -12.34 1.79 -36.15
N TYR A 209 -11.08 1.68 -36.57
CA TYR A 209 -10.31 0.43 -36.51
C TYR A 209 -9.33 0.37 -35.33
N ASP A 210 -9.31 1.37 -34.44
CA ASP A 210 -8.49 1.31 -33.22
C ASP A 210 -8.90 0.11 -32.36
N GLU A 211 -8.04 -0.89 -32.31
CA GLU A 211 -8.34 -2.19 -31.67
C GLU A 211 -8.50 -2.08 -30.16
N ALA A 212 -7.70 -1.24 -29.50
CA ALA A 212 -7.81 -1.03 -28.07
C ALA A 212 -9.10 -0.29 -27.70
N ALA A 213 -9.48 0.71 -28.52
CA ALA A 213 -10.73 1.43 -28.34
C ALA A 213 -11.95 0.51 -28.59
N ASN A 214 -11.91 -0.33 -29.61
CA ASN A 214 -12.95 -1.33 -29.86
C ASN A 214 -13.05 -2.34 -28.72
N PHE A 215 -11.92 -2.82 -28.18
CA PHE A 215 -11.93 -3.73 -27.02
C PHE A 215 -12.54 -3.06 -25.78
N MET A 216 -12.20 -1.80 -25.52
CA MET A 216 -12.78 -1.03 -24.41
C MET A 216 -14.28 -0.78 -24.63
N ALA A 217 -14.69 -0.38 -25.83
CA ALA A 217 -16.11 -0.21 -26.16
C ALA A 217 -16.90 -1.51 -25.97
N GLY A 218 -16.34 -2.66 -26.38
CA GLY A 218 -16.91 -3.96 -26.14
C GLY A 218 -17.18 -4.26 -24.68
N ASN A 219 -16.20 -3.95 -23.81
CA ASN A 219 -16.36 -4.11 -22.37
C ASN A 219 -17.42 -3.17 -21.78
N LEU A 220 -17.50 -1.94 -22.25
CA LEU A 220 -18.50 -0.95 -21.83
C LEU A 220 -19.90 -1.35 -22.26
N TYR A 221 -20.10 -1.73 -23.53
CA TYR A 221 -21.38 -2.25 -24.03
C TYR A 221 -21.82 -3.50 -23.26
N ARG A 222 -20.90 -4.44 -23.02
CA ARG A 222 -21.18 -5.64 -22.22
C ARG A 222 -21.67 -5.28 -20.81
N ALA A 223 -21.00 -4.33 -20.14
CA ALA A 223 -21.36 -3.88 -18.79
C ALA A 223 -22.71 -3.16 -18.75
N MET A 224 -23.16 -2.58 -19.88
CA MET A 224 -24.48 -1.96 -20.06
C MET A 224 -25.56 -2.95 -20.54
N GLY A 225 -25.23 -4.23 -20.78
CA GLY A 225 -26.15 -5.25 -21.28
C GLY A 225 -26.38 -5.19 -22.77
N ASP A 226 -25.70 -4.32 -23.50
CA ASP A 226 -25.78 -4.23 -24.96
C ASP A 226 -24.85 -5.27 -25.63
N TYR A 227 -25.27 -6.53 -25.59
CA TYR A 227 -24.46 -7.66 -26.06
C TYR A 227 -24.23 -7.67 -27.58
N THR A 228 -25.13 -7.04 -28.35
CA THR A 228 -24.99 -6.93 -29.81
C THR A 228 -23.82 -6.01 -30.17
N ASN A 229 -23.81 -4.79 -29.67
CA ASN A 229 -22.73 -3.85 -29.90
C ASN A 229 -21.42 -4.30 -29.23
N ALA A 230 -21.49 -4.99 -28.09
CA ALA A 230 -20.32 -5.60 -27.45
C ALA A 230 -19.65 -6.63 -28.37
N ARG A 231 -20.42 -7.54 -28.97
CA ARG A 231 -19.90 -8.57 -29.89
C ARG A 231 -19.28 -7.95 -31.15
N GLU A 232 -19.93 -6.93 -31.72
CA GLU A 232 -19.42 -6.19 -32.89
C GLU A 232 -18.07 -5.56 -32.56
N ALA A 233 -17.98 -4.83 -31.46
CA ALA A 233 -16.75 -4.15 -31.02
C ALA A 233 -15.62 -5.16 -30.74
N PHE A 234 -15.89 -6.28 -30.05
CA PHE A 234 -14.89 -7.33 -29.86
C PHE A 234 -14.49 -8.00 -31.19
N GLY A 235 -15.41 -8.11 -32.17
CA GLY A 235 -15.08 -8.60 -33.50
C GLY A 235 -14.07 -7.71 -34.23
N TRP A 236 -14.17 -6.38 -34.11
CA TRP A 236 -13.19 -5.45 -34.63
C TRP A 236 -11.86 -5.54 -33.87
N ALA A 237 -11.86 -5.59 -32.55
CA ALA A 237 -10.66 -5.75 -31.74
C ALA A 237 -9.92 -7.06 -32.04
N ALA A 238 -10.63 -8.16 -32.31
CA ALA A 238 -10.06 -9.48 -32.63
C ALA A 238 -9.23 -9.51 -33.94
N ARG A 239 -9.28 -8.47 -34.75
CA ARG A 239 -8.46 -8.37 -35.97
C ARG A 239 -6.97 -8.11 -35.63
N SER A 240 -6.69 -7.49 -34.50
CA SER A 240 -5.32 -7.31 -34.00
C SER A 240 -4.85 -8.56 -33.27
N MET A 241 -3.59 -8.95 -33.47
CA MET A 241 -2.96 -10.07 -32.76
C MET A 241 -2.94 -9.85 -31.24
N GLU A 242 -2.75 -8.62 -30.82
CA GLU A 242 -2.67 -8.24 -29.41
C GLU A 242 -3.99 -8.51 -28.67
N PHE A 243 -5.13 -8.18 -29.27
CA PHE A 243 -6.45 -8.31 -28.65
C PHE A 243 -7.20 -9.59 -29.03
N ARG A 244 -6.69 -10.39 -29.97
CA ARG A 244 -7.43 -11.50 -30.58
C ARG A 244 -7.91 -12.55 -29.58
N SER A 245 -6.99 -13.09 -28.77
CA SER A 245 -7.35 -14.08 -27.75
C SER A 245 -8.32 -13.50 -26.71
N ALA A 246 -8.07 -12.29 -26.21
CA ALA A 246 -8.92 -11.62 -25.25
C ALA A 246 -10.32 -11.36 -25.80
N SER A 247 -10.42 -10.87 -27.06
CA SER A 247 -11.70 -10.57 -27.69
C SER A 247 -12.54 -11.84 -27.92
N PHE A 248 -11.93 -12.92 -28.42
CA PHE A 248 -12.65 -14.19 -28.56
C PHE A 248 -13.08 -14.76 -27.19
N THR A 249 -12.31 -14.57 -26.15
CA THR A 249 -12.71 -14.92 -24.79
C THR A 249 -13.96 -14.14 -24.36
N GLN A 250 -13.98 -12.83 -24.60
CA GLN A 250 -15.16 -12.01 -24.28
C GLN A 250 -16.39 -12.43 -25.12
N MET A 251 -16.20 -12.78 -26.39
CA MET A 251 -17.28 -13.29 -27.24
C MET A 251 -17.79 -14.66 -26.75
N ALA A 252 -16.92 -15.54 -26.24
CA ALA A 252 -17.31 -16.78 -25.61
C ALA A 252 -18.17 -16.53 -24.36
N GLU A 253 -17.76 -15.61 -23.49
CA GLU A 253 -18.51 -15.23 -22.29
C GLU A 253 -19.88 -14.59 -22.65
N LEU A 254 -19.95 -13.74 -23.66
CA LEU A 254 -21.23 -13.21 -24.17
C LEU A 254 -22.16 -14.35 -24.66
N SER A 255 -21.61 -15.36 -25.32
CA SER A 255 -22.36 -16.49 -25.78
C SER A 255 -22.87 -17.37 -24.62
N LEU A 256 -22.09 -17.51 -23.54
CA LEU A 256 -22.54 -18.16 -22.28
C LEU A 256 -23.70 -17.39 -21.63
N ILE A 257 -23.63 -16.07 -21.55
CA ILE A 257 -24.73 -15.22 -21.03
C ILE A 257 -26.00 -15.44 -21.80
N GLN A 258 -25.91 -15.64 -23.12
CA GLN A 258 -27.04 -15.87 -24.00
C GLN A 258 -27.43 -17.37 -24.12
N SER A 259 -26.83 -18.25 -23.33
CA SER A 259 -27.05 -19.73 -23.35
C SER A 259 -26.72 -20.36 -24.71
N GLN A 260 -25.87 -19.72 -25.53
CA GLN A 260 -25.43 -20.21 -26.84
C GLN A 260 -24.15 -21.05 -26.67
N PHE A 261 -24.26 -22.21 -26.03
CA PHE A 261 -23.10 -22.99 -25.56
C PHE A 261 -22.19 -23.47 -26.69
N GLU A 262 -22.74 -23.90 -27.84
CA GLU A 262 -21.92 -24.31 -29.00
C GLU A 262 -21.08 -23.13 -29.54
N LEU A 263 -21.69 -21.95 -29.65
CA LEU A 263 -20.99 -20.76 -30.08
C LEU A 263 -19.92 -20.28 -29.03
N ALA A 264 -20.23 -20.47 -27.75
CA ALA A 264 -19.27 -20.22 -26.67
C ALA A 264 -18.04 -21.12 -26.79
N LYS A 265 -18.23 -22.40 -27.09
CA LYS A 265 -17.12 -23.35 -27.35
C LYS A 265 -16.30 -22.94 -28.55
N GLU A 266 -16.93 -22.56 -29.66
CA GLU A 266 -16.23 -22.12 -30.85
C GLU A 266 -15.34 -20.92 -30.57
N TYR A 267 -15.84 -19.88 -29.90
CA TYR A 267 -15.06 -18.71 -29.57
C TYR A 267 -13.96 -18.99 -28.54
N ALA A 268 -14.23 -19.83 -27.53
CA ALA A 268 -13.21 -20.21 -26.55
C ALA A 268 -12.06 -20.98 -27.23
N LEU A 269 -12.33 -21.89 -28.14
CA LEU A 269 -11.31 -22.60 -28.92
C LEU A 269 -10.51 -21.63 -29.79
N LYS A 270 -11.17 -20.69 -30.49
CA LYS A 270 -10.47 -19.62 -31.23
C LYS A 270 -9.56 -18.79 -30.33
N ALA A 271 -9.97 -18.49 -29.10
CA ALA A 271 -9.12 -17.77 -28.15
C ALA A 271 -7.88 -18.60 -27.78
N LEU A 272 -8.03 -19.90 -27.58
CA LEU A 272 -6.95 -20.83 -27.23
C LEU A 272 -5.98 -21.09 -28.39
N ASP A 273 -6.41 -20.99 -29.64
CA ASP A 273 -5.52 -21.09 -30.81
C ASP A 273 -4.43 -19.99 -30.79
N PHE A 274 -4.74 -18.83 -30.24
CA PHE A 274 -3.80 -17.69 -30.14
C PHE A 274 -3.09 -17.61 -28.79
N ASN A 275 -3.70 -18.11 -27.72
CA ASN A 275 -3.11 -18.23 -26.40
C ASN A 275 -3.63 -19.47 -25.68
N ARG A 276 -2.91 -20.59 -25.84
CA ARG A 276 -3.28 -21.87 -25.22
C ARG A 276 -3.34 -21.87 -23.69
N TYR A 277 -2.75 -20.86 -23.04
CA TYR A 277 -2.75 -20.69 -21.59
C TYR A 277 -3.76 -19.64 -21.12
N ASN A 278 -4.70 -19.25 -21.97
CA ASN A 278 -5.76 -18.32 -21.60
C ASN A 278 -6.74 -18.97 -20.62
N ILE A 279 -6.53 -18.72 -19.33
CA ILE A 279 -7.32 -19.28 -18.23
C ILE A 279 -8.82 -18.99 -18.40
N ASN A 280 -9.19 -17.75 -18.75
CA ASN A 280 -10.60 -17.37 -18.93
C ASN A 280 -11.26 -18.08 -20.11
N ALA A 281 -10.50 -18.32 -21.18
CA ALA A 281 -11.00 -19.13 -22.31
C ALA A 281 -11.20 -20.60 -21.93
N LEU A 282 -10.26 -21.19 -21.18
CA LEU A 282 -10.40 -22.55 -20.64
C LEU A 282 -11.58 -22.68 -19.69
N GLN A 283 -11.79 -21.68 -18.79
CA GLN A 283 -12.97 -21.64 -17.92
C GLN A 283 -14.27 -21.59 -18.73
N SER A 284 -14.33 -20.72 -19.74
CA SER A 284 -15.51 -20.57 -20.60
C SER A 284 -15.79 -21.84 -21.39
N LEU A 285 -14.74 -22.52 -21.87
CA LEU A 285 -14.86 -23.79 -22.57
C LEU A 285 -15.35 -24.92 -21.65
N ALA A 286 -14.74 -25.06 -20.47
CA ALA A 286 -15.14 -26.06 -19.49
C ALA A 286 -16.62 -25.89 -19.07
N LEU A 287 -17.02 -24.63 -18.81
CA LEU A 287 -18.41 -24.31 -18.45
C LEU A 287 -19.37 -24.61 -19.61
N ALA A 288 -19.04 -24.22 -20.84
CA ALA A 288 -19.86 -24.48 -22.03
C ALA A 288 -20.03 -25.96 -22.26
N GLU A 289 -18.98 -26.78 -22.10
CA GLU A 289 -19.04 -28.24 -22.23
C GLU A 289 -19.92 -28.87 -21.14
N ARG A 290 -19.79 -28.45 -19.88
CA ARG A 290 -20.65 -28.91 -18.80
C ARG A 290 -22.12 -28.56 -19.04
N MET A 291 -22.40 -27.31 -19.44
CA MET A 291 -23.78 -26.86 -19.71
C MET A 291 -24.39 -27.53 -20.94
N SER A 292 -23.58 -28.03 -21.89
CA SER A 292 -23.99 -28.83 -22.99
C SER A 292 -24.15 -30.34 -22.64
N GLY A 293 -23.85 -30.75 -21.40
CA GLY A 293 -23.89 -32.14 -20.97
C GLY A 293 -22.65 -32.97 -21.36
N ASN A 294 -21.62 -32.35 -21.92
CA ASN A 294 -20.40 -33.03 -22.40
C ASN A 294 -19.38 -33.18 -21.24
N ASN A 295 -19.80 -33.88 -20.18
CA ASN A 295 -19.04 -33.93 -18.90
C ASN A 295 -17.59 -34.44 -19.06
N GLN A 296 -17.30 -35.30 -20.04
CA GLN A 296 -15.93 -35.77 -20.25
C GLN A 296 -15.01 -34.68 -20.82
N GLU A 297 -15.49 -33.93 -21.81
CA GLU A 297 -14.75 -32.83 -22.38
C GLU A 297 -14.61 -31.69 -21.36
N ALA A 298 -15.64 -31.36 -20.58
CA ALA A 298 -15.56 -30.42 -19.48
C ALA A 298 -14.44 -30.81 -18.51
N LYS A 299 -14.40 -32.08 -18.08
CA LYS A 299 -13.36 -32.59 -17.18
C LYS A 299 -11.96 -32.47 -17.77
N LYS A 300 -11.79 -32.68 -19.06
CA LYS A 300 -10.49 -32.50 -19.75
C LYS A 300 -10.02 -31.06 -19.70
N GLN A 301 -10.91 -30.08 -19.95
CA GLN A 301 -10.57 -28.66 -19.88
C GLN A 301 -10.24 -28.23 -18.44
N ILE A 302 -10.96 -28.76 -17.45
CA ILE A 302 -10.67 -28.53 -16.03
C ILE A 302 -9.28 -29.07 -15.66
N HIS A 303 -8.90 -30.24 -16.14
CA HIS A 303 -7.56 -30.77 -15.91
C HIS A 303 -6.48 -29.91 -16.54
N GLN A 304 -6.69 -29.34 -17.74
CA GLN A 304 -5.76 -28.38 -18.32
C GLN A 304 -5.60 -27.11 -17.48
N LEU A 305 -6.71 -26.60 -16.88
CA LEU A 305 -6.63 -25.51 -15.91
C LEU A 305 -5.78 -25.88 -14.69
N MET A 306 -5.96 -27.10 -14.17
CA MET A 306 -5.23 -27.58 -13.00
C MET A 306 -3.76 -27.92 -13.30
N GLU A 307 -3.39 -28.18 -14.55
CA GLU A 307 -1.99 -28.28 -14.98
C GLU A 307 -1.28 -26.91 -14.90
N ILE A 308 -2.02 -25.84 -15.18
CA ILE A 308 -1.51 -24.45 -15.08
C ILE A 308 -1.49 -24.01 -13.62
N ASP A 309 -2.59 -24.23 -12.89
CA ASP A 309 -2.74 -23.87 -11.48
C ASP A 309 -3.53 -24.97 -10.73
N PRO A 310 -2.83 -25.84 -10.00
CA PRO A 310 -3.45 -26.93 -9.23
C PRO A 310 -4.43 -26.47 -8.15
N LEU A 311 -4.30 -25.26 -7.68
CA LEU A 311 -5.15 -24.66 -6.64
C LEU A 311 -6.29 -23.82 -7.21
N HIS A 312 -6.52 -23.86 -8.52
CA HIS A 312 -7.49 -23.03 -9.21
C HIS A 312 -8.92 -23.29 -8.70
N HIS A 313 -9.48 -22.34 -7.94
CA HIS A 313 -10.76 -22.52 -7.26
C HIS A 313 -11.93 -22.79 -8.21
N PHE A 314 -12.00 -22.12 -9.37
CA PHE A 314 -13.04 -22.38 -10.37
C PHE A 314 -12.97 -23.83 -10.89
N ALA A 315 -11.77 -24.32 -11.21
CA ALA A 315 -11.59 -25.68 -11.71
C ALA A 315 -12.04 -26.73 -10.68
N ASN A 316 -11.64 -26.54 -9.42
CA ASN A 316 -12.02 -27.44 -8.33
C ASN A 316 -13.54 -27.39 -8.03
N LEU A 317 -14.17 -26.22 -8.15
CA LEU A 317 -15.61 -26.09 -8.01
C LEU A 317 -16.37 -26.73 -9.18
N GLU A 318 -15.87 -26.62 -10.42
CA GLU A 318 -16.44 -27.32 -11.58
C GLU A 318 -16.36 -28.84 -11.42
N LEU A 319 -15.28 -29.40 -10.83
CA LEU A 319 -15.23 -30.84 -10.49
C LEU A 319 -16.31 -31.25 -9.51
N TYR A 320 -16.63 -30.39 -8.54
CA TYR A 320 -17.78 -30.61 -7.65
C TYR A 320 -19.10 -30.64 -8.43
N PHE A 321 -19.34 -29.66 -9.32
CA PHE A 321 -20.57 -29.64 -10.11
C PHE A 321 -20.71 -30.82 -11.09
N LEU A 322 -19.61 -31.34 -11.60
CA LEU A 322 -19.60 -32.55 -12.42
C LEU A 322 -19.95 -33.85 -11.64
N ASN A 323 -19.64 -33.85 -10.35
CA ASN A 323 -19.93 -34.98 -9.44
C ASN A 323 -20.25 -34.47 -8.03
N PRO A 324 -21.48 -33.96 -7.80
CA PRO A 324 -21.88 -33.40 -6.52
C PRO A 324 -21.83 -34.44 -5.41
N SER A 325 -20.97 -34.25 -4.42
CA SER A 325 -20.86 -35.06 -3.22
C SER A 325 -20.28 -34.27 -2.06
N LYS A 326 -20.59 -34.69 -0.83
CA LYS A 326 -19.95 -34.07 0.36
C LYS A 326 -18.44 -34.13 0.28
N LYS A 327 -17.89 -35.25 -0.16
CA LYS A 327 -16.42 -35.41 -0.29
C LYS A 327 -15.82 -34.39 -1.25
N ASN A 328 -16.44 -34.13 -2.40
CA ASN A 328 -15.92 -33.19 -3.39
C ASN A 328 -16.13 -31.73 -2.93
N TRP A 329 -17.20 -31.46 -2.21
CA TRP A 329 -17.40 -30.17 -1.56
C TRP A 329 -16.33 -29.89 -0.49
N ASP A 330 -16.11 -30.86 0.42
CA ASP A 330 -15.09 -30.75 1.47
C ASP A 330 -13.68 -30.62 0.88
N HIS A 331 -13.41 -31.27 -0.26
CA HIS A 331 -12.16 -31.10 -0.99
C HIS A 331 -12.00 -29.68 -1.53
N PHE A 332 -13.01 -29.15 -2.21
CA PHE A 332 -12.99 -27.79 -2.74
C PHE A 332 -12.80 -26.75 -1.63
N THR A 333 -13.62 -26.82 -0.58
CA THR A 333 -13.53 -25.87 0.54
C THR A 333 -12.22 -25.99 1.32
N GLY A 334 -11.66 -27.22 1.39
CA GLY A 334 -10.36 -27.47 2.01
C GLY A 334 -9.16 -26.87 1.28
N LEU A 335 -9.34 -26.36 0.05
CA LEU A 335 -8.30 -25.62 -0.69
C LEU A 335 -8.34 -24.11 -0.43
N ILE A 336 -9.36 -23.62 0.27
CA ILE A 336 -9.51 -22.19 0.56
C ILE A 336 -8.87 -21.88 1.90
N HIS A 337 -7.63 -21.35 1.87
CA HIS A 337 -6.81 -21.09 3.06
C HIS A 337 -6.53 -19.61 3.31
N ASN A 338 -7.35 -18.72 2.74
CA ASN A 338 -7.20 -17.28 2.98
C ASN A 338 -7.95 -16.82 4.24
N GLU A 339 -7.67 -15.61 4.69
CA GLU A 339 -8.29 -14.99 5.88
C GLU A 339 -9.80 -14.74 5.72
N TYR A 340 -10.27 -14.65 4.49
CA TYR A 340 -11.66 -14.32 4.13
C TYR A 340 -12.22 -15.37 3.16
N PRO A 341 -12.50 -16.61 3.60
CA PRO A 341 -12.98 -17.68 2.72
C PRO A 341 -14.30 -17.33 2.03
N ASP A 342 -15.18 -16.58 2.67
CA ASP A 342 -16.44 -16.09 2.10
C ASP A 342 -16.21 -15.23 0.86
N GLN A 343 -15.12 -14.46 0.85
CA GLN A 343 -14.76 -13.64 -0.31
C GLN A 343 -14.44 -14.50 -1.54
N THR A 344 -13.77 -15.64 -1.38
CA THR A 344 -13.49 -16.56 -2.49
C THR A 344 -14.78 -17.13 -3.08
N HIS A 345 -15.74 -17.51 -2.24
CA HIS A 345 -17.04 -17.98 -2.72
C HIS A 345 -17.81 -16.87 -3.44
N LEU A 346 -17.79 -15.65 -2.90
CA LEU A 346 -18.42 -14.49 -3.55
C LEU A 346 -17.80 -14.19 -4.92
N GLU A 347 -16.47 -14.23 -5.03
CA GLU A 347 -15.76 -14.06 -6.30
C GLU A 347 -16.19 -15.09 -7.34
N LEU A 348 -16.33 -16.35 -6.94
CA LEU A 348 -16.82 -17.42 -7.80
C LEU A 348 -18.28 -17.22 -8.18
N ALA A 349 -19.16 -16.89 -7.22
CA ALA A 349 -20.58 -16.61 -7.50
C ALA A 349 -20.74 -15.48 -8.52
N ILE A 350 -19.99 -14.38 -8.36
CA ILE A 350 -20.00 -13.27 -9.33
C ILE A 350 -19.43 -13.71 -10.69
N ALA A 351 -18.40 -14.56 -10.70
CA ALA A 351 -17.84 -15.07 -11.94
C ALA A 351 -18.85 -15.94 -12.73
N TYR A 352 -19.65 -16.75 -12.04
CA TYR A 352 -20.76 -17.51 -12.67
C TYR A 352 -21.89 -16.58 -13.12
N HIS A 353 -22.31 -15.64 -12.28
CA HIS A 353 -23.33 -14.65 -12.65
C HIS A 353 -22.93 -13.88 -13.91
N ASN A 354 -21.68 -13.41 -14.00
CA ASN A 354 -21.14 -12.68 -15.15
C ASN A 354 -21.04 -13.52 -16.44
N ARG A 355 -21.28 -14.83 -16.34
CA ARG A 355 -21.37 -15.78 -17.47
C ARG A 355 -22.79 -16.33 -17.66
N GLY A 356 -23.80 -15.65 -17.09
CA GLY A 356 -25.21 -16.01 -17.23
C GLY A 356 -25.64 -17.22 -16.41
N GLN A 357 -24.82 -17.65 -15.45
CA GLN A 357 -25.10 -18.81 -14.61
C GLN A 357 -25.58 -18.39 -13.22
N GLY A 358 -26.65 -17.59 -13.18
CA GLY A 358 -27.22 -17.06 -11.93
C GLY A 358 -27.66 -18.16 -10.95
N GLU A 359 -28.28 -19.25 -11.44
CA GLU A 359 -28.67 -20.37 -10.59
C GLU A 359 -27.49 -21.05 -9.89
N VAL A 360 -26.37 -21.22 -10.60
CA VAL A 360 -25.13 -21.76 -10.01
C VAL A 360 -24.58 -20.84 -8.95
N ALA A 361 -24.63 -19.53 -9.20
CA ALA A 361 -24.21 -18.52 -8.24
C ALA A 361 -25.07 -18.56 -6.97
N VAL A 362 -26.40 -18.67 -7.10
CA VAL A 362 -27.33 -18.83 -5.97
C VAL A 362 -26.98 -20.08 -5.16
N GLN A 363 -26.89 -21.27 -5.83
CA GLN A 363 -26.53 -22.52 -5.15
C GLN A 363 -25.21 -22.45 -4.37
N LEU A 364 -24.24 -21.69 -4.87
CA LEU A 364 -22.98 -21.49 -4.18
C LEU A 364 -23.15 -20.64 -2.93
N LEU A 365 -23.90 -19.53 -3.02
CA LEU A 365 -24.14 -18.64 -1.90
C LEU A 365 -25.05 -19.27 -0.82
N GLU A 366 -26.04 -20.06 -1.19
CA GLU A 366 -26.90 -20.82 -0.26
C GLU A 366 -26.10 -21.69 0.72
N LYS A 367 -24.91 -22.18 0.31
CA LYS A 367 -24.04 -22.96 1.19
C LYS A 367 -23.42 -22.15 2.32
N LEU A 368 -23.46 -20.82 2.24
CA LEU A 368 -22.83 -19.90 3.19
C LEU A 368 -23.86 -19.16 4.05
N ILE A 369 -25.11 -19.04 3.62
CA ILE A 369 -26.12 -18.16 4.24
C ILE A 369 -26.28 -18.41 5.74
N ASP A 370 -26.27 -19.67 6.17
CA ASP A 370 -26.47 -20.02 7.60
C ASP A 370 -25.23 -19.75 8.46
N THR A 371 -24.06 -19.54 7.87
CA THR A 371 -22.80 -19.45 8.61
C THR A 371 -22.05 -18.14 8.39
N SER A 372 -22.27 -17.47 7.27
CA SER A 372 -21.54 -16.23 6.95
C SER A 372 -22.05 -15.03 7.74
N GLN A 373 -21.12 -14.31 8.34
CA GLN A 373 -21.36 -13.01 8.96
C GLN A 373 -21.03 -11.83 8.02
N ASN A 374 -20.90 -12.10 6.71
CA ASN A 374 -20.63 -11.06 5.71
C ASN A 374 -21.95 -10.62 5.04
N PRO A 375 -22.46 -9.42 5.32
CA PRO A 375 -23.71 -8.94 4.75
C PRO A 375 -23.71 -8.85 3.21
N ILE A 376 -22.53 -8.81 2.58
CA ILE A 376 -22.42 -8.76 1.12
C ILE A 376 -22.74 -10.13 0.48
N ILE A 377 -22.53 -11.24 1.19
CA ILE A 377 -22.98 -12.57 0.77
C ILE A 377 -24.52 -12.59 0.71
N HIS A 378 -25.17 -12.12 1.76
CA HIS A 378 -26.65 -12.04 1.84
C HIS A 378 -27.21 -11.08 0.80
N LEU A 379 -26.55 -9.94 0.55
CA LEU A 379 -26.91 -9.00 -0.51
C LEU A 379 -26.96 -9.70 -1.88
N TRP A 380 -25.88 -10.39 -2.24
CA TRP A 380 -25.80 -11.03 -3.54
C TRP A 380 -26.81 -12.20 -3.66
N HIS A 381 -27.02 -12.94 -2.59
CA HIS A 381 -28.02 -13.99 -2.55
C HIS A 381 -29.44 -13.42 -2.76
N ALA A 382 -29.80 -12.35 -2.05
CA ALA A 382 -31.09 -11.66 -2.19
C ALA A 382 -31.26 -11.07 -3.59
N TYR A 383 -30.23 -10.40 -4.12
CA TYR A 383 -30.24 -9.76 -5.43
C TYR A 383 -30.44 -10.80 -6.57
N LEU A 384 -29.71 -11.92 -6.52
CA LEU A 384 -29.81 -12.96 -7.54
C LEU A 384 -31.16 -13.69 -7.52
N ASN A 385 -31.80 -13.83 -6.35
CA ASN A 385 -33.14 -14.35 -6.19
C ASN A 385 -34.23 -13.32 -6.47
N ASN A 386 -33.87 -12.04 -6.61
CA ASN A 386 -34.80 -10.90 -6.69
C ASN A 386 -35.83 -10.91 -5.53
N ASP A 387 -35.35 -11.22 -4.32
CA ASP A 387 -36.16 -11.33 -3.11
C ASP A 387 -35.56 -10.43 -1.98
N ALA A 388 -36.22 -9.29 -1.76
CA ALA A 388 -35.77 -8.32 -0.77
C ALA A 388 -36.01 -8.75 0.69
N GLU A 389 -36.89 -9.72 0.96
CA GLU A 389 -37.11 -10.22 2.33
C GLU A 389 -35.84 -10.91 2.87
N LEU A 390 -35.04 -11.50 1.99
CA LEU A 390 -33.76 -12.11 2.33
C LEU A 390 -32.72 -11.12 2.87
N LEU A 391 -32.88 -9.81 2.63
CA LEU A 391 -32.02 -8.78 3.18
C LEU A 391 -32.22 -8.57 4.69
N ASN A 392 -33.38 -8.93 5.23
CA ASN A 392 -33.71 -8.67 6.65
C ASN A 392 -32.74 -9.35 7.61
N VAL A 393 -32.24 -10.53 7.27
CA VAL A 393 -31.22 -11.23 8.07
C VAL A 393 -29.90 -10.44 8.13
N ALA A 394 -29.54 -9.84 7.01
CA ALA A 394 -28.29 -9.08 6.91
C ALA A 394 -28.37 -7.70 7.58
N ASN A 395 -29.55 -7.13 7.79
CA ASN A 395 -29.74 -5.88 8.53
C ASN A 395 -29.27 -5.99 10.00
N GLU A 396 -29.31 -7.19 10.56
CA GLU A 396 -28.88 -7.48 11.94
C GLU A 396 -27.37 -7.80 12.05
N ILE A 397 -26.68 -7.97 10.90
CA ILE A 397 -25.23 -8.24 10.89
C ILE A 397 -24.46 -6.94 11.09
N SER A 398 -23.45 -6.96 11.97
CA SER A 398 -22.60 -5.79 12.19
C SER A 398 -21.96 -5.29 10.91
N PRO A 399 -22.00 -3.96 10.63
CA PRO A 399 -21.29 -3.37 9.50
C PRO A 399 -19.77 -3.23 9.71
N GLU A 400 -19.28 -3.66 10.86
CA GLU A 400 -17.86 -3.52 11.21
C GLU A 400 -16.99 -4.36 10.28
N PHE A 401 -15.92 -3.74 9.76
CA PHE A 401 -15.00 -4.34 8.78
C PHE A 401 -15.61 -4.77 7.44
N VAL A 402 -16.79 -4.25 7.08
CA VAL A 402 -17.43 -4.50 5.79
C VAL A 402 -17.14 -3.35 4.83
N PHE A 403 -16.35 -3.63 3.78
CA PHE A 403 -15.91 -2.64 2.79
C PHE A 403 -16.22 -3.15 1.38
N PRO A 404 -17.44 -2.97 0.84
CA PRO A 404 -17.75 -3.38 -0.51
C PRO A 404 -16.94 -2.55 -1.51
N TYR A 405 -16.20 -3.21 -2.39
CA TYR A 405 -15.29 -2.52 -3.32
C TYR A 405 -15.49 -2.90 -4.78
N ARG A 406 -16.20 -3.99 -5.06
CA ARG A 406 -16.41 -4.45 -6.43
C ARG A 406 -17.41 -3.55 -7.16
N ARG A 407 -17.09 -3.22 -8.44
CA ARG A 407 -18.00 -2.44 -9.28
C ARG A 407 -19.33 -3.17 -9.57
N GLU A 408 -19.27 -4.50 -9.71
CA GLU A 408 -20.45 -5.35 -9.94
C GLU A 408 -21.44 -5.24 -8.78
N THR A 409 -20.94 -5.06 -7.56
CA THR A 409 -21.76 -4.92 -6.36
C THR A 409 -22.57 -3.62 -6.33
N ILE A 410 -22.21 -2.60 -7.15
CA ILE A 410 -22.99 -1.36 -7.24
C ILE A 410 -24.43 -1.63 -7.64
N GLN A 411 -24.66 -2.51 -8.62
CA GLN A 411 -26.01 -2.83 -9.09
C GLN A 411 -26.84 -3.54 -8.01
N ALA A 412 -26.25 -4.51 -7.32
CA ALA A 412 -26.88 -5.18 -6.20
C ALA A 412 -27.22 -4.22 -5.06
N LEU A 413 -26.32 -3.27 -4.75
CA LEU A 413 -26.56 -2.26 -3.71
C LEU A 413 -27.63 -1.24 -4.13
N LEU A 414 -27.65 -0.81 -5.38
CA LEU A 414 -28.71 0.05 -5.90
C LEU A 414 -30.07 -0.66 -5.77
N TRP A 415 -30.17 -1.92 -6.22
CA TRP A 415 -31.36 -2.71 -6.05
C TRP A 415 -31.77 -2.85 -4.57
N ALA A 416 -30.84 -3.08 -3.67
CA ALA A 416 -31.13 -3.18 -2.23
C ALA A 416 -31.64 -1.85 -1.66
N THR A 417 -31.10 -0.70 -2.06
CA THR A 417 -31.56 0.62 -1.59
C THR A 417 -32.95 0.97 -2.08
N GLU A 418 -33.39 0.42 -3.21
CA GLU A 418 -34.74 0.62 -3.76
C GLU A 418 -35.79 -0.30 -3.10
N ASN A 419 -35.37 -1.46 -2.60
CA ASN A 419 -36.26 -2.51 -2.11
C ASN A 419 -36.20 -2.75 -0.58
N ASN A 420 -35.25 -2.12 0.12
CA ASN A 420 -35.12 -2.20 1.56
C ASN A 420 -34.72 -0.83 2.14
N TYR A 421 -35.46 -0.35 3.16
CA TYR A 421 -35.28 0.98 3.72
C TYR A 421 -34.24 1.04 4.86
N ASP A 422 -33.53 -0.05 5.18
CA ASP A 422 -32.46 -0.01 6.16
C ASP A 422 -31.31 0.89 5.67
N TRP A 423 -30.77 1.71 6.57
CA TRP A 423 -29.71 2.66 6.25
C TRP A 423 -28.41 1.97 5.81
N ILE A 424 -28.22 0.72 6.18
CA ILE A 424 -26.98 -0.03 5.97
C ILE A 424 -26.66 -0.19 4.47
N TRP A 425 -27.68 -0.46 3.63
CA TRP A 425 -27.49 -0.63 2.20
C TRP A 425 -27.05 0.64 1.50
N SER A 426 -27.64 1.77 1.90
CA SER A 426 -27.22 3.09 1.43
C SER A 426 -25.80 3.43 1.89
N TYR A 427 -25.45 3.04 3.12
CA TYR A 427 -24.08 3.20 3.62
C TYR A 427 -23.07 2.38 2.81
N TYR A 428 -23.35 1.09 2.56
CA TYR A 428 -22.49 0.25 1.73
C TYR A 428 -22.37 0.76 0.29
N LEU A 429 -23.46 1.27 -0.29
CA LEU A 429 -23.40 1.92 -1.60
C LEU A 429 -22.49 3.14 -1.58
N ALA A 430 -22.62 3.98 -0.57
CA ALA A 430 -21.75 5.15 -0.41
C ALA A 430 -20.27 4.77 -0.24
N LEU A 431 -19.96 3.73 0.54
CA LEU A 431 -18.59 3.21 0.68
C LEU A 431 -18.04 2.72 -0.66
N ASN A 432 -18.83 1.96 -1.42
CA ASN A 432 -18.43 1.47 -2.73
C ASN A 432 -18.14 2.61 -3.71
N LEU A 433 -19.02 3.60 -3.77
CA LEU A 433 -18.85 4.80 -4.60
C LEU A 433 -17.63 5.62 -4.17
N TRP A 434 -17.40 5.77 -2.87
CA TRP A 434 -16.21 6.43 -2.35
C TRP A 434 -14.92 5.71 -2.78
N ALA A 435 -14.89 4.38 -2.70
CA ALA A 435 -13.76 3.57 -3.18
C ALA A 435 -13.50 3.71 -4.69
N LYS A 436 -14.49 4.21 -5.45
CA LYS A 436 -14.40 4.52 -6.89
C LYS A 436 -14.13 6.00 -7.20
N ASP A 437 -13.78 6.80 -6.19
CA ASP A 437 -13.61 8.26 -6.28
C ASP A 437 -14.88 9.04 -6.71
N ARG A 438 -16.05 8.41 -6.60
CA ARG A 438 -17.36 9.04 -6.81
C ARG A 438 -17.82 9.78 -5.54
N ASN A 439 -16.94 10.64 -5.03
CA ASN A 439 -17.06 11.25 -3.70
C ASN A 439 -18.31 12.08 -3.51
N THR A 440 -18.73 12.82 -4.55
CA THR A 440 -19.94 13.69 -4.51
C THR A 440 -21.21 12.85 -4.35
N GLU A 441 -21.31 11.74 -5.08
CA GLU A 441 -22.45 10.83 -5.00
C GLU A 441 -22.47 10.11 -3.65
N ALA A 442 -21.32 9.62 -3.19
CA ALA A 442 -21.19 9.00 -1.88
C ALA A 442 -21.64 9.94 -0.75
N LEU A 443 -21.18 11.22 -0.78
CA LEU A 443 -21.59 12.22 0.20
C LEU A 443 -23.08 12.56 0.11
N ALA A 444 -23.66 12.63 -1.08
CA ALA A 444 -25.08 12.89 -1.26
C ALA A 444 -25.94 11.79 -0.61
N ILE A 445 -25.56 10.52 -0.80
CA ILE A 445 -26.22 9.38 -0.17
C ILE A 445 -26.06 9.44 1.35
N MET A 446 -24.85 9.67 1.89
CA MET A 446 -24.65 9.77 3.33
C MET A 446 -25.41 10.94 3.96
N ASN A 447 -25.53 12.07 3.27
CA ASN A 447 -26.32 13.22 3.75
C ASN A 447 -27.82 12.91 3.79
N SER A 448 -28.36 12.14 2.85
CA SER A 448 -29.78 11.73 2.84
C SER A 448 -30.14 10.86 4.06
N LEU A 449 -29.17 10.13 4.60
CA LEU A 449 -29.34 9.31 5.81
C LEU A 449 -29.45 10.15 7.09
N SER A 450 -28.99 11.40 7.07
CA SER A 450 -29.06 12.34 8.21
C SER A 450 -28.40 11.76 9.48
N GLU A 451 -29.20 11.55 10.54
CA GLU A 451 -28.78 11.02 11.83
C GLU A 451 -29.40 9.63 12.13
N ARG A 452 -29.97 8.97 11.11
CA ARG A 452 -30.56 7.64 11.29
C ARG A 452 -29.54 6.56 11.70
N PRO A 453 -28.29 6.52 11.15
CA PRO A 453 -27.32 5.53 11.56
C PRO A 453 -26.89 5.73 13.02
N ASP A 454 -26.90 4.65 13.79
CA ASP A 454 -26.39 4.57 15.17
C ASP A 454 -24.97 3.99 15.23
N TYR A 455 -24.19 4.22 14.18
CA TYR A 455 -22.87 3.65 13.93
C TYR A 455 -21.81 4.73 13.76
N GLY A 456 -20.87 4.83 14.72
CA GLY A 456 -19.85 5.89 14.72
C GLY A 456 -18.98 5.96 13.46
N PRO A 457 -18.51 4.84 12.88
CA PRO A 457 -17.72 4.88 11.63
C PRO A 457 -18.45 5.51 10.43
N PHE A 458 -19.78 5.48 10.39
CA PHE A 458 -20.55 6.21 9.38
C PHE A 458 -20.24 7.71 9.42
N TYR A 459 -20.23 8.32 10.60
CA TYR A 459 -20.01 9.75 10.77
C TYR A 459 -18.56 10.16 10.49
N ILE A 460 -17.56 9.34 10.87
CA ILE A 460 -16.16 9.57 10.49
C ILE A 460 -16.00 9.54 8.97
N THR A 461 -16.63 8.57 8.30
CA THR A 461 -16.61 8.47 6.85
C THR A 461 -17.23 9.69 6.19
N ARG A 462 -18.40 10.15 6.68
CA ARG A 462 -19.07 11.35 6.19
C ARG A 462 -18.27 12.62 6.45
N ALA A 463 -17.62 12.72 7.60
CA ALA A 463 -16.71 13.82 7.93
C ALA A 463 -15.53 13.89 6.96
N SER A 464 -14.89 12.75 6.66
CA SER A 464 -13.78 12.65 5.71
C SER A 464 -14.18 13.04 4.29
N LEU A 465 -15.36 12.63 3.83
CA LEU A 465 -15.90 13.04 2.54
C LEU A 465 -16.22 14.54 2.49
N LYS A 466 -16.77 15.10 3.57
CA LYS A 466 -17.01 16.54 3.70
C LYS A 466 -15.70 17.33 3.63
N GLU A 467 -14.66 16.87 4.35
CA GLU A 467 -13.33 17.49 4.32
C GLU A 467 -12.76 17.47 2.90
N LYS A 468 -12.72 16.30 2.26
CA LYS A 468 -12.22 16.13 0.89
C LYS A 468 -12.92 17.03 -0.12
N LEU A 469 -14.21 17.28 0.06
CA LEU A 469 -15.05 18.11 -0.81
C LEU A 469 -15.20 19.57 -0.34
N GLY A 470 -14.50 19.98 0.71
CA GLY A 470 -14.57 21.34 1.26
C GLY A 470 -15.95 21.73 1.80
N LYS A 471 -16.69 20.77 2.37
CA LYS A 471 -18.05 21.00 2.91
C LYS A 471 -18.02 21.28 4.42
N SER A 472 -19.02 21.97 4.92
CA SER A 472 -19.20 22.28 6.34
C SER A 472 -19.84 21.14 7.13
N GLY A 473 -19.85 21.26 8.47
CA GLY A 473 -20.51 20.31 9.39
C GLY A 473 -19.65 19.11 9.76
N ILE A 474 -18.34 19.21 9.59
CA ILE A 474 -17.37 18.16 9.93
C ILE A 474 -17.30 17.96 11.45
N ASP A 475 -17.13 19.04 12.22
CA ASP A 475 -17.05 18.96 13.69
C ASP A 475 -18.24 18.20 14.31
N ARG A 476 -19.48 18.45 13.79
CA ARG A 476 -20.69 17.75 14.26
C ARG A 476 -20.61 16.23 14.01
N ASP A 477 -20.14 15.84 12.83
CA ASP A 477 -19.99 14.42 12.50
C ASP A 477 -18.92 13.77 13.38
N LEU A 478 -17.78 14.42 13.62
CA LEU A 478 -16.73 13.92 14.49
C LEU A 478 -17.22 13.75 15.95
N GLU A 479 -17.93 14.76 16.48
CA GLU A 479 -18.50 14.69 17.82
C GLU A 479 -19.53 13.54 17.94
N LYS A 480 -20.39 13.37 16.94
CA LYS A 480 -21.37 12.26 16.90
C LYS A 480 -20.69 10.90 16.81
N SER A 481 -19.63 10.79 16.00
CA SER A 481 -18.86 9.57 15.87
C SER A 481 -18.22 9.14 17.20
N ILE A 482 -17.58 10.06 17.90
CA ILE A 482 -16.97 9.82 19.20
C ILE A 482 -18.03 9.40 20.24
N GLN A 483 -19.19 10.08 20.23
CA GLN A 483 -20.30 9.75 21.12
C GLN A 483 -20.79 8.31 20.94
N LEU A 484 -20.92 7.85 19.68
CA LEU A 484 -21.41 6.51 19.36
C LEU A 484 -20.35 5.41 19.51
N SER A 485 -19.08 5.77 19.51
CA SER A 485 -17.95 4.83 19.56
C SER A 485 -16.90 5.26 20.58
N SER A 486 -17.32 5.60 21.79
CA SER A 486 -16.44 6.04 22.89
C SER A 486 -15.34 5.04 23.21
N GLU A 487 -15.61 3.74 23.05
CA GLU A 487 -14.69 2.63 23.31
C GLU A 487 -13.72 2.35 22.15
N SER A 488 -13.80 3.09 21.05
CA SER A 488 -12.92 2.93 19.88
C SER A 488 -11.81 3.98 19.86
N TRP A 489 -10.59 3.58 20.21
CA TRP A 489 -9.44 4.47 20.10
C TRP A 489 -9.14 4.90 18.65
N LEU A 490 -9.46 4.08 17.66
CA LEU A 490 -9.30 4.41 16.23
C LEU A 490 -10.15 5.62 15.82
N ILE A 491 -11.44 5.61 16.18
CA ILE A 491 -12.37 6.71 15.93
C ILE A 491 -11.88 8.01 16.57
N GLN A 492 -11.41 7.92 17.82
CA GLN A 492 -10.90 9.10 18.52
C GLN A 492 -9.63 9.64 17.83
N LEU A 493 -8.70 8.78 17.40
CA LEU A 493 -7.51 9.22 16.69
C LEU A 493 -7.81 9.81 15.32
N ASP A 494 -8.81 9.32 14.60
CA ASP A 494 -9.20 9.91 13.31
C ASP A 494 -9.74 11.34 13.49
N ALA A 495 -10.54 11.58 14.53
CA ALA A 495 -10.96 12.93 14.90
C ALA A 495 -9.77 13.81 15.31
N VAL A 496 -8.83 13.27 16.09
CA VAL A 496 -7.60 13.99 16.47
C VAL A 496 -6.77 14.36 15.25
N ARG A 497 -6.58 13.44 14.30
CA ARG A 497 -5.85 13.71 13.04
C ARG A 497 -6.46 14.88 12.28
N TYR A 498 -7.78 14.93 12.17
CA TYR A 498 -8.47 16.07 11.57
C TYR A 498 -8.16 17.37 12.30
N TYR A 499 -8.29 17.43 13.63
CA TYR A 499 -8.02 18.65 14.40
C TYR A 499 -6.55 19.07 14.34
N GLN A 500 -5.59 18.12 14.37
CA GLN A 500 -4.17 18.40 14.21
C GLN A 500 -3.86 18.93 12.80
N HIS A 501 -4.43 18.33 11.76
CA HIS A 501 -4.27 18.80 10.37
C HIS A 501 -4.73 20.24 10.20
N HIS A 502 -5.86 20.57 10.81
CA HIS A 502 -6.42 21.93 10.79
C HIS A 502 -5.87 22.86 11.89
N LYS A 503 -4.78 22.45 12.56
CA LYS A 503 -4.08 23.23 13.61
C LYS A 503 -4.99 23.64 14.78
N LYS A 504 -6.08 22.91 15.02
CA LYS A 504 -6.98 23.07 16.17
C LYS A 504 -6.40 22.32 17.39
N TRP A 505 -5.20 22.73 17.81
CA TRP A 505 -4.37 22.00 18.78
C TRP A 505 -5.03 21.79 20.13
N GLU A 506 -5.77 22.79 20.64
CA GLU A 506 -6.49 22.66 21.91
C GLU A 506 -7.54 21.52 21.86
N LYS A 507 -8.37 21.48 20.78
CA LYS A 507 -9.32 20.37 20.60
C LYS A 507 -8.63 19.01 20.48
N ALA A 508 -7.56 18.97 19.69
CA ALA A 508 -6.74 17.76 19.54
C ALA A 508 -6.16 17.29 20.89
N TYR A 509 -5.62 18.21 21.69
CA TYR A 509 -5.08 17.92 22.99
C TYR A 509 -6.13 17.37 23.95
N GLN A 510 -7.29 18.00 24.05
CA GLN A 510 -8.37 17.54 24.94
C GLN A 510 -8.84 16.11 24.58
N LEU A 511 -8.98 15.81 23.29
CA LEU A 511 -9.36 14.47 22.85
C LEU A 511 -8.26 13.46 23.13
N THR A 512 -6.99 13.80 22.86
CA THR A 512 -5.88 12.87 23.12
C THR A 512 -5.66 12.66 24.62
N LEU A 513 -5.90 13.67 25.46
CA LEU A 513 -5.82 13.53 26.91
C LEU A 513 -6.85 12.51 27.42
N ASN A 514 -8.10 12.63 26.97
CA ASN A 514 -9.16 11.68 27.32
C ASN A 514 -8.81 10.28 26.81
N ALA A 515 -8.37 10.14 25.56
CA ALA A 515 -7.96 8.86 24.99
C ALA A 515 -6.77 8.24 25.73
N PHE A 516 -5.77 9.04 26.10
CA PHE A 516 -4.59 8.61 26.85
C PHE A 516 -4.94 8.06 28.25
N MET A 517 -5.92 8.67 28.92
CA MET A 517 -6.40 8.18 30.22
C MET A 517 -7.21 6.88 30.10
N HIS A 518 -7.95 6.72 29.00
CA HIS A 518 -8.87 5.61 28.80
C HIS A 518 -8.17 4.38 28.17
N PHE A 519 -7.33 4.59 27.15
CA PHE A 519 -6.64 3.53 26.40
C PHE A 519 -5.16 3.44 26.79
N ARG A 520 -4.89 3.16 28.06
CA ARG A 520 -3.51 3.02 28.56
C ARG A 520 -2.75 1.90 27.84
N ASN A 521 -1.46 2.08 27.66
CA ASN A 521 -0.55 1.16 26.95
C ASN A 521 -0.87 0.96 25.45
N ASN A 522 -1.58 1.91 24.84
CA ASN A 522 -1.74 1.95 23.39
C ASN A 522 -0.77 3.00 22.81
N PHE A 523 0.35 2.52 22.26
CA PHE A 523 1.39 3.41 21.76
C PHE A 523 0.91 4.38 20.67
N ASN A 524 -0.13 4.02 19.87
CA ASN A 524 -0.69 4.94 18.86
C ASN A 524 -1.35 6.16 19.55
N VAL A 525 -2.08 5.92 20.63
CA VAL A 525 -2.72 6.98 21.42
C VAL A 525 -1.66 7.82 22.13
N GLU A 526 -0.64 7.18 22.71
CA GLU A 526 0.46 7.84 23.42
C GLU A 526 1.28 8.75 22.50
N ILE A 527 1.64 8.30 21.30
CA ILE A 527 2.36 9.09 20.29
C ILE A 527 1.51 10.27 19.79
N MET A 528 0.21 10.06 19.57
CA MET A 528 -0.68 11.13 19.15
C MET A 528 -0.87 12.19 20.26
N HIS A 529 -0.88 11.75 21.53
CA HIS A 529 -0.91 12.64 22.70
C HIS A 529 0.38 13.42 22.84
N ALA A 530 1.56 12.76 22.72
CA ALA A 530 2.87 13.41 22.70
C ALA A 530 2.95 14.47 21.61
N ARG A 531 2.44 14.20 20.41
CA ARG A 531 2.33 15.17 19.33
C ARG A 531 1.49 16.40 19.74
N SER A 532 0.31 16.18 20.31
CA SER A 532 -0.55 17.28 20.77
C SER A 532 0.12 18.12 21.85
N LEU A 533 0.79 17.49 22.81
CA LEU A 533 1.56 18.17 23.86
C LEU A 533 2.68 19.04 23.26
N LEU A 534 3.46 18.51 22.31
CA LEU A 534 4.56 19.24 21.67
C LEU A 534 4.04 20.50 20.95
N TYR A 535 2.95 20.38 20.18
CA TYR A 535 2.39 21.52 19.47
C TYR A 535 1.67 22.53 20.38
N MET A 536 1.26 22.10 21.59
CA MET A 536 0.78 23.00 22.65
C MET A 536 1.92 23.68 23.44
N GLY A 537 3.19 23.35 23.15
CA GLY A 537 4.36 23.85 23.86
C GLY A 537 4.61 23.18 25.23
N ARG A 538 3.91 22.09 25.54
CA ARG A 538 4.07 21.32 26.78
C ARG A 538 5.18 20.28 26.62
N VAL A 539 6.41 20.78 26.46
CA VAL A 539 7.56 19.96 26.03
C VAL A 539 7.95 18.91 27.05
N ASP A 540 8.01 19.27 28.34
CA ASP A 540 8.43 18.34 29.40
C ASP A 540 7.44 17.17 29.54
N GLU A 541 6.13 17.44 29.43
CA GLU A 541 5.12 16.39 29.45
C GLU A 541 5.19 15.51 28.20
N CYS A 542 5.49 16.09 27.04
CA CYS A 542 5.74 15.32 25.82
C CYS A 542 6.91 14.35 26.00
N LEU A 543 8.01 14.80 26.60
CA LEU A 543 9.18 13.97 26.86
C LEU A 543 8.86 12.83 27.85
N VAL A 544 8.11 13.10 28.91
CA VAL A 544 7.67 12.06 29.86
C VAL A 544 6.89 10.95 29.15
N VAL A 545 5.97 11.29 28.21
CA VAL A 545 5.25 10.32 27.41
C VAL A 545 6.20 9.51 26.52
N LEU A 546 7.12 10.20 25.81
CA LEU A 546 8.06 9.55 24.89
C LEU A 546 9.10 8.65 25.57
N GLU A 547 9.45 8.94 26.82
CA GLU A 547 10.33 8.09 27.63
C GLU A 547 9.65 6.81 28.13
N SER A 548 8.35 6.88 28.36
CA SER A 548 7.58 5.76 28.90
C SER A 548 6.91 4.87 27.84
N VAL A 549 6.61 5.40 26.66
CA VAL A 549 5.97 4.66 25.58
C VAL A 549 6.84 3.53 25.05
N ASN A 550 6.20 2.42 24.64
CA ASN A 550 6.89 1.30 24.00
C ASN A 550 6.29 1.05 22.62
N VAL A 551 6.92 1.63 21.58
CA VAL A 551 6.45 1.60 20.22
C VAL A 551 6.89 0.32 19.52
N LEU A 552 5.94 -0.42 18.93
CA LEU A 552 6.27 -1.59 18.14
C LEU A 552 7.04 -1.17 16.86
N PRO A 553 8.21 -1.77 16.59
CA PRO A 553 8.97 -1.48 15.38
C PRO A 553 8.14 -1.76 14.12
N SER A 554 8.10 -0.80 13.21
CA SER A 554 7.49 -0.95 11.89
C SER A 554 8.17 -0.03 10.88
N GLU A 555 8.06 -0.34 9.59
CA GLU A 555 8.63 0.49 8.52
C GLU A 555 8.09 1.93 8.50
N MET A 556 6.89 2.12 9.04
CA MET A 556 6.21 3.42 9.12
C MET A 556 6.42 4.16 10.44
N ALA A 557 7.05 3.56 11.43
CA ALA A 557 7.18 4.08 12.79
C ALA A 557 8.25 5.17 12.93
N LYS A 558 8.29 6.13 12.01
CA LYS A 558 9.29 7.23 12.08
C LYS A 558 8.89 8.36 13.01
N GLU A 559 7.63 8.50 13.32
CA GLU A 559 7.06 9.66 14.02
C GLU A 559 7.52 9.76 15.47
N SER A 560 7.54 8.65 16.20
CA SER A 560 7.96 8.61 17.62
C SER A 560 9.36 9.22 17.82
N ARG A 561 10.30 8.80 16.99
CA ARG A 561 11.69 9.31 17.03
C ARG A 561 11.78 10.78 16.56
N GLN A 562 10.95 11.19 15.61
CA GLN A 562 10.89 12.60 15.20
C GLN A 562 10.36 13.49 16.30
N LEU A 563 9.31 13.11 17.00
CA LEU A 563 8.77 13.84 18.14
C LEU A 563 9.81 13.98 19.26
N TYR A 564 10.53 12.90 19.55
CA TYR A 564 11.62 12.90 20.53
C TYR A 564 12.73 13.91 20.16
N LYS A 565 13.21 13.88 18.92
CA LYS A 565 14.17 14.87 18.40
C LYS A 565 13.64 16.29 18.55
N TRP A 566 12.41 16.51 18.12
CA TRP A 566 11.81 17.85 18.14
C TRP A 566 11.56 18.37 19.55
N ALA A 567 11.15 17.53 20.48
CA ALA A 567 10.92 17.93 21.87
C ALA A 567 12.24 18.37 22.54
N PHE A 568 13.31 17.60 22.42
CA PHE A 568 14.62 17.99 22.96
C PHE A 568 15.21 19.21 22.26
N LEU A 569 15.05 19.37 20.95
CA LEU A 569 15.48 20.57 20.25
C LEU A 569 14.67 21.80 20.70
N ARG A 570 13.38 21.66 20.92
CA ARG A 570 12.56 22.75 21.46
C ARG A 570 13.01 23.12 22.86
N GLN A 571 13.21 22.15 23.73
CA GLN A 571 13.74 22.37 25.08
C GLN A 571 15.10 23.07 25.04
N SER A 572 16.02 22.66 24.16
CA SER A 572 17.32 23.30 24.02
C SER A 572 17.22 24.76 23.60
N ILE A 573 16.32 25.09 22.67
CA ILE A 573 16.10 26.50 22.26
C ILE A 573 15.57 27.32 23.43
N ASP A 574 14.66 26.79 24.24
CA ASP A 574 14.13 27.51 25.41
C ASP A 574 15.20 27.66 26.51
N LEU A 575 16.08 26.67 26.73
CA LEU A 575 17.22 26.74 27.62
C LEU A 575 18.28 27.77 27.15
N ILE A 576 18.55 27.87 25.84
CA ILE A 576 19.43 28.90 25.28
C ILE A 576 18.88 30.30 25.57
N LYS A 577 17.56 30.49 25.37
CA LYS A 577 16.88 31.76 25.70
C LYS A 577 17.00 32.13 27.17
N ALA A 578 17.00 31.14 28.05
CA ALA A 578 17.16 31.33 29.51
C ALA A 578 18.62 31.50 29.96
N GLY A 579 19.59 31.29 29.06
CA GLY A 579 21.03 31.39 29.38
C GLY A 579 21.61 30.11 30.00
N ASN A 580 20.87 29.00 30.02
CA ASN A 580 21.28 27.73 30.61
C ASN A 580 22.06 26.87 29.60
N VAL A 581 23.33 27.26 29.37
CA VAL A 581 24.18 26.73 28.30
C VAL A 581 24.46 25.22 28.43
N GLU A 582 24.82 24.75 29.64
CA GLU A 582 25.18 23.35 29.87
C GLU A 582 23.96 22.41 29.66
N GLU A 583 22.81 22.80 30.16
CA GLU A 583 21.57 22.07 30.01
C GLU A 583 21.10 22.06 28.52
N ALA A 584 21.30 23.20 27.81
CA ALA A 584 21.02 23.28 26.40
C ALA A 584 21.89 22.32 25.58
N ILE A 585 23.18 22.21 25.86
CA ILE A 585 24.10 21.25 25.24
C ILE A 585 23.67 19.84 25.52
N SER A 586 23.24 19.52 26.75
CA SER A 586 22.72 18.21 27.13
C SER A 586 21.47 17.86 26.34
N ALA A 587 20.50 18.77 26.21
CA ALA A 587 19.29 18.58 25.44
C ALA A 587 19.57 18.41 23.94
N ILE A 588 20.51 19.18 23.36
CA ILE A 588 20.89 18.98 21.94
C ILE A 588 21.48 17.58 21.73
N ASN A 589 22.35 17.12 22.65
CA ASN A 589 22.92 15.78 22.53
C ASN A 589 21.85 14.69 22.71
N ALA A 590 20.95 14.83 23.67
CA ALA A 590 19.82 13.92 23.83
C ALA A 590 18.94 13.83 22.56
N SER A 591 18.78 14.95 21.85
CA SER A 591 18.04 14.94 20.58
C SER A 591 18.67 14.09 19.48
N LYS A 592 19.94 13.69 19.62
CA LYS A 592 20.67 12.80 18.68
C LYS A 592 20.53 11.32 19.02
N GLU A 593 20.05 11.00 20.23
CA GLU A 593 19.88 9.63 20.68
C GLU A 593 18.74 8.91 19.92
N TRP A 594 18.82 7.59 19.89
CA TRP A 594 17.84 6.71 19.28
C TRP A 594 17.35 5.67 20.29
N PRO A 595 16.49 6.05 21.23
CA PRO A 595 15.98 5.14 22.26
C PRO A 595 15.26 3.94 21.66
N GLU A 596 15.55 2.74 22.14
CA GLU A 596 15.00 1.49 21.63
C GLU A 596 13.47 1.43 21.80
N ASN A 597 12.93 1.99 22.89
CA ASN A 597 11.49 2.02 23.17
C ASN A 597 10.67 2.78 22.14
N LEU A 598 11.28 3.62 21.30
CA LEU A 598 10.61 4.35 20.23
C LEU A 598 10.46 3.56 18.94
N GLY A 599 10.96 2.32 18.88
CA GLY A 599 10.73 1.39 17.78
C GLY A 599 11.36 1.78 16.44
N VAL A 600 12.34 2.71 16.44
CA VAL A 600 12.97 3.24 15.20
C VAL A 600 14.49 3.07 15.27
N GLY A 601 15.02 2.29 14.34
CA GLY A 601 16.47 2.09 14.24
C GLY A 601 17.22 3.32 13.74
N LYS A 602 18.47 3.49 14.18
CA LYS A 602 19.33 4.58 13.74
C LYS A 602 19.74 4.37 12.26
N PRO A 603 19.46 5.32 11.35
CA PRO A 603 19.92 5.23 9.98
C PRO A 603 21.43 5.39 9.86
N TYR A 604 22.02 4.92 8.77
CA TYR A 604 23.47 5.03 8.52
C TYR A 604 23.97 6.48 8.55
N GLN A 605 23.19 7.41 8.03
CA GLN A 605 23.50 8.84 8.02
C GLN A 605 22.28 9.64 8.53
N PRO A 606 22.15 9.83 9.85
CA PRO A 606 21.07 10.64 10.39
C PRO A 606 21.25 12.13 10.04
N ASP A 607 20.15 12.81 9.73
CA ASP A 607 20.19 14.27 9.52
C ASP A 607 20.22 14.99 10.87
N GLU A 608 21.43 15.39 11.26
CA GLU A 608 21.72 16.10 12.50
C GLU A 608 22.09 17.58 12.28
N ARG A 609 21.81 18.13 11.11
CA ARG A 609 22.26 19.51 10.77
C ARG A 609 21.72 20.57 11.72
N ILE A 610 20.45 20.50 12.14
CA ILE A 610 19.88 21.44 13.11
C ILE A 610 20.65 21.35 14.44
N GLN A 611 20.86 20.14 14.93
CA GLN A 611 21.58 19.85 16.17
C GLN A 611 23.00 20.43 16.13
N ASN A 612 23.72 20.16 15.04
CA ASN A 612 25.09 20.58 14.90
C ASN A 612 25.21 22.11 14.84
N ILE A 613 24.33 22.80 14.09
CA ILE A 613 24.32 24.28 14.03
C ILE A 613 24.02 24.88 15.40
N LEU A 614 23.06 24.36 16.15
CA LEU A 614 22.75 24.83 17.51
C LEU A 614 23.90 24.56 18.46
N LEU A 615 24.53 23.39 18.39
CA LEU A 615 25.67 23.03 19.24
C LEU A 615 26.89 23.94 19.00
N ASP A 616 27.20 24.21 17.74
CA ASP A 616 28.29 25.07 17.34
C ASP A 616 28.09 26.53 17.81
N TYR A 617 26.85 27.02 17.74
CA TYR A 617 26.47 28.32 18.24
C TYR A 617 26.63 28.43 19.76
N VAL A 618 26.09 27.47 20.50
CA VAL A 618 26.14 27.48 21.98
C VAL A 618 27.56 27.30 22.50
N LYS A 619 28.40 26.53 21.80
CA LYS A 619 29.83 26.38 22.13
C LYS A 619 30.71 27.57 21.67
N GLY A 620 30.16 28.53 20.92
CA GLY A 620 30.88 29.67 20.39
C GLY A 620 31.86 29.33 19.25
N THR A 621 31.74 28.18 18.63
CA THR A 621 32.54 27.75 17.45
C THR A 621 32.13 28.46 16.17
N VAL A 622 30.89 28.96 16.11
CA VAL A 622 30.36 29.80 15.04
C VAL A 622 29.90 31.14 15.64
N ASN A 623 30.10 32.22 14.91
CA ASN A 623 29.58 33.53 15.31
C ASN A 623 28.10 33.69 14.84
N SER A 624 27.44 34.75 15.34
CA SER A 624 26.03 35.01 15.04
C SER A 624 25.71 35.12 13.54
N ASN A 625 26.64 35.71 12.74
CA ASN A 625 26.43 35.82 11.29
C ASN A 625 26.52 34.46 10.59
N GLN A 626 27.49 33.63 10.94
CA GLN A 626 27.64 32.27 10.41
C GLN A 626 26.44 31.40 10.77
N TYR A 627 25.99 31.49 12.02
CA TYR A 627 24.78 30.78 12.49
C TYR A 627 23.55 31.16 11.67
N LEU A 628 23.32 32.47 11.44
CA LEU A 628 22.22 32.96 10.63
C LEU A 628 22.24 32.40 9.19
N VAL A 629 23.41 32.44 8.54
CA VAL A 629 23.61 31.96 7.17
C VAL A 629 23.28 30.45 7.07
N LEU A 630 23.79 29.64 8.01
CA LEU A 630 23.61 28.22 8.03
C LEU A 630 22.11 27.84 8.26
N LEU A 631 21.45 28.50 9.22
CA LEU A 631 20.03 28.25 9.48
C LEU A 631 19.12 28.75 8.36
N GLN A 632 19.47 29.89 7.72
CA GLN A 632 18.72 30.42 6.61
C GLN A 632 18.75 29.44 5.42
N ALA A 633 19.91 28.92 5.05
CA ALA A 633 20.07 27.94 4.01
C ALA A 633 19.25 26.66 4.31
N LEU A 634 19.26 26.21 5.57
CA LEU A 634 18.47 25.04 5.99
C LEU A 634 16.97 25.33 6.02
N ASN A 635 16.55 26.56 6.37
CA ASN A 635 15.16 26.98 6.31
C ASN A 635 14.63 26.98 4.88
N ASP A 636 15.44 27.44 3.91
CA ASP A 636 15.03 27.48 2.50
C ASP A 636 14.89 26.05 1.95
N GLU A 637 15.76 25.12 2.33
CA GLU A 637 15.66 23.70 1.96
C GLU A 637 14.44 23.03 2.60
N LYS A 638 14.19 23.28 3.91
CA LYS A 638 13.14 22.61 4.70
C LYS A 638 11.84 23.41 4.81
N SER A 639 11.66 24.44 4.02
CA SER A 639 10.45 25.28 4.07
C SER A 639 9.18 24.44 3.85
N GLY A 640 8.24 24.52 4.79
CA GLY A 640 6.99 23.76 4.75
C GLY A 640 7.10 22.33 5.26
N GLN A 641 8.26 21.87 5.69
CA GLN A 641 8.47 20.50 6.20
C GLN A 641 8.21 20.39 7.72
N GLY A 642 6.94 20.29 8.10
CA GLY A 642 6.53 19.92 9.46
C GLY A 642 7.12 20.78 10.59
N TYR A 643 7.44 20.12 11.71
CA TYR A 643 7.94 20.79 12.92
C TYR A 643 9.41 21.28 12.79
N ASP A 644 10.22 20.69 11.90
CA ASP A 644 11.59 21.17 11.61
C ASP A 644 11.57 22.64 11.19
N SER A 645 10.62 23.05 10.34
CA SER A 645 10.45 24.46 9.91
C SER A 645 10.12 25.39 11.09
N ILE A 646 9.34 24.92 12.06
CA ILE A 646 9.01 25.70 13.28
C ILE A 646 10.29 25.89 14.12
N LEU A 647 11.02 24.82 14.38
CA LEU A 647 12.25 24.84 15.16
C LEU A 647 13.32 25.76 14.54
N ILE A 648 13.51 25.70 13.22
CA ILE A 648 14.47 26.56 12.52
C ILE A 648 14.10 28.05 12.67
N LYS A 649 12.81 28.38 12.54
CA LYS A 649 12.35 29.77 12.74
C LYS A 649 12.56 30.25 14.17
N GLU A 650 12.31 29.39 15.15
CA GLU A 650 12.55 29.73 16.56
C GLU A 650 14.05 29.84 16.88
N ALA A 651 14.90 29.01 16.26
CA ALA A 651 16.34 29.11 16.38
C ALA A 651 16.86 30.39 15.74
N LEU A 652 16.33 30.82 14.58
CA LEU A 652 16.65 32.11 13.97
C LEU A 652 16.29 33.29 14.89
N ALA A 653 15.20 33.21 15.63
CA ALA A 653 14.75 34.23 16.56
C ALA A 653 15.65 34.38 17.79
N LEU A 654 16.60 33.47 18.06
CA LEU A 654 17.58 33.60 19.15
C LEU A 654 18.53 34.81 18.98
N ILE A 655 18.79 35.23 17.76
CA ILE A 655 19.74 36.30 17.46
C ILE A 655 19.02 37.63 17.12
N GLN A 656 17.76 37.61 16.82
CA GLN A 656 16.98 38.81 16.45
C GLN A 656 16.54 39.65 17.65
N LYS A 657 16.85 39.24 18.87
CA LYS A 657 16.72 40.01 20.11
C LYS A 657 18.04 40.57 20.55
#